data_15e350d1cbd289d936f7755365bdd198
#
_entry.id   15e350d1cbd289d936f7755365bdd198
#
_cell.length_a   1.000
_cell.length_b   1.000
_cell.length_c   1.000
_cell.angle_alpha   90.00
_cell.angle_beta   90.00
_cell.angle_gamma   90.00
#
_symmetry.space_group_name_H-M   'P 1'
#
loop_
_entity.id
_entity.type
_entity.pdbx_description
1 polymer ?
#
loop_
_entity_poly.entity_id
_entity_poly.type
_entity_poly.pdbx_seq_one_letter_code
_entity_poly.pdbx_strand_id
1 'polypeptide(L)'
;MRRICAATGVTRKVDISAIVSPSVPLKGRPVHSRQSPRYPHGDRARRATFAVALWLVASGFSGCPPAGADEQPEWLPTPSRSLEEFVEFPVPLPDPGPTVLDDPVDNPYDFSGERPVADPLFRYGSYAPRGYTGKSSVLPSERQESSHFVPLEDRWRIGMPPWDRYGRGQPRLEDYPYALGNLFNPYTQNLFKEDYPIIGQHTFFDVSLISRTIAMWRQVPTPNTPFESTPRVMEEDFYGNPNGFLFLQYYTLAFELNHGDKAFKPNDWRIRLAPVFNTNYLAVNEFGVVNPDVAAGTTRLRGFGTLEEWFVEAKIADLSPAYDFVSVRGGSQPFTSDFRGFIFSDLNRAIRIFGTRLANRDQFNLAVFDQREKDTNSFLNTFNDRLQEIIVANYYRQDFLWPGHTAQMSFHYDHDHGGLKYDKNGFLVRPDPVGIATPHEVNACYAGIATDGHINELNITSAFYYAFGHDNLNQLALQPIDIGATMAALELSYSPDWIRFRSSIFFASGDRNVNDNRGGGFDGIIDNTNFAGGEFSFWVRQQIKLLGTNLKNLFSIYPDLRASNKFQSQANFVNPGLQLYNVGVDFELTQRTRLVTNCNFLFFDTTEPLEVFVFQNNIPKSIGTDLSLGVESRPLLNNNCVLRGGISGLLVGDGFKALYGRFDGTLANLFAGFMDLEVSF
;
A
#
# COMPACT_ATOMS: atom_id res chain seq x y z
N MET A 1 38.71 38.37 36.14
CA MET A 1 40.19 38.18 36.16
C MET A 1 40.58 37.70 34.79
N ARG A 2 41.03 38.59 33.96
CA ARG A 2 42.44 38.91 33.62
C ARG A 2 43.27 37.67 33.31
N ARG A 3 43.55 37.51 32.06
CA ARG A 3 44.80 37.73 31.24
C ARG A 3 45.45 36.37 30.88
N ILE A 4 46.08 36.06 29.79
CA ILE A 4 46.88 36.84 28.84
C ILE A 4 47.37 35.89 27.71
N CYS A 5 47.42 36.37 26.46
CA CYS A 5 48.41 36.34 25.40
C CYS A 5 48.78 35.00 24.77
N ALA A 6 49.01 34.90 23.55
CA ALA A 6 49.37 35.65 22.35
C ALA A 6 50.32 34.79 21.50
N ALA A 7 50.11 34.88 20.21
CA ALA A 7 51.08 34.86 19.10
C ALA A 7 51.81 33.57 18.72
N THR A 8 51.65 33.12 17.49
CA THR A 8 52.60 33.43 16.41
C THR A 8 52.05 32.99 15.06
N GLY A 9 52.04 33.89 14.10
CA GLY A 9 51.66 33.69 12.70
C GLY A 9 52.83 33.09 11.89
N VAL A 10 52.46 32.35 10.89
CA VAL A 10 53.28 32.15 9.67
C VAL A 10 52.34 32.12 8.46
N THR A 11 52.39 33.23 7.73
CA THR A 11 51.84 33.35 6.37
C THR A 11 52.83 32.65 5.40
N ARG A 12 52.33 31.72 4.61
CA ARG A 12 52.96 31.32 3.36
C ARG A 12 52.02 31.60 2.21
N LYS A 13 52.37 32.63 1.43
CA LYS A 13 51.92 32.82 0.06
C LYS A 13 52.54 31.71 -0.80
N VAL A 14 51.72 31.10 -1.65
CA VAL A 14 52.22 30.30 -2.79
C VAL A 14 51.76 31.01 -4.06
N ASP A 15 52.75 31.46 -4.82
CA ASP A 15 52.62 32.05 -6.14
C ASP A 15 52.15 30.99 -7.17
N ILE A 16 51.16 31.38 -7.97
CA ILE A 16 50.79 30.69 -9.20
C ILE A 16 51.41 31.46 -10.36
N SER A 17 52.45 30.93 -10.96
CA SER A 17 52.84 31.34 -12.32
C SER A 17 53.58 30.23 -13.05
N ALA A 18 53.07 29.93 -14.24
CA ALA A 18 53.70 29.39 -15.42
C ALA A 18 54.21 27.93 -15.43
N ILE A 19 53.58 27.12 -16.26
CA ILE A 19 54.31 26.29 -17.23
C ILE A 19 53.51 26.32 -18.57
N VAL A 20 54.20 26.87 -19.57
CA VAL A 20 53.81 26.93 -20.98
C VAL A 20 54.43 25.71 -21.70
N SER A 21 53.69 25.22 -22.66
CA SER A 21 53.91 24.17 -23.67
C SER A 21 55.32 23.84 -24.09
N PRO A 22 55.59 22.68 -24.76
CA PRO A 22 55.68 22.77 -26.24
C PRO A 22 54.94 21.66 -27.03
N SER A 23 54.49 22.06 -28.20
CA SER A 23 53.97 21.32 -29.33
C SER A 23 55.00 20.41 -30.01
N VAL A 24 54.58 19.19 -30.37
CA VAL A 24 55.31 18.31 -31.31
C VAL A 24 54.31 17.94 -32.44
N PRO A 25 54.76 18.04 -33.72
CA PRO A 25 53.88 17.77 -34.85
C PRO A 25 53.84 16.29 -35.21
N LEU A 26 52.66 15.69 -35.36
CA LEU A 26 52.51 14.37 -35.94
C LEU A 26 52.07 14.45 -37.39
N LYS A 27 52.88 13.77 -38.21
CA LYS A 27 52.69 13.56 -39.64
C LYS A 27 51.41 12.77 -39.95
N GLY A 28 50.73 13.22 -41.01
CA GLY A 28 49.47 12.60 -41.52
C GLY A 28 49.67 11.19 -42.10
N ARG A 29 48.68 10.38 -41.95
CA ARG A 29 48.37 9.21 -42.79
C ARG A 29 46.89 9.30 -43.24
N PRO A 30 46.55 8.76 -44.43
CA PRO A 30 45.30 9.01 -45.10
C PRO A 30 44.12 8.24 -44.43
N VAL A 31 43.00 8.93 -44.33
CA VAL A 31 41.76 8.41 -43.84
C VAL A 31 41.06 7.56 -44.91
N HIS A 32 40.97 6.25 -44.66
CA HIS A 32 40.02 5.38 -45.36
C HIS A 32 38.62 5.60 -44.77
N SER A 33 37.71 6.08 -45.60
CA SER A 33 36.29 6.19 -45.29
C SER A 33 35.70 4.80 -45.01
N ARG A 34 35.43 4.49 -43.75
CA ARG A 34 34.52 3.38 -43.40
C ARG A 34 33.11 3.93 -43.30
N GLN A 35 32.25 3.44 -44.16
CA GLN A 35 30.82 3.62 -44.10
C GLN A 35 30.31 3.15 -42.74
N SER A 36 29.61 4.02 -41.99
CA SER A 36 28.88 3.68 -40.78
C SER A 36 27.72 2.73 -41.11
N PRO A 37 27.49 1.69 -40.30
CA PRO A 37 26.33 0.87 -40.48
C PRO A 37 25.08 1.67 -40.06
N ARG A 38 24.15 1.81 -41.00
CA ARG A 38 22.79 2.31 -40.71
C ARG A 38 22.09 1.30 -39.77
N TYR A 39 21.83 1.70 -38.55
CA TYR A 39 20.94 0.97 -37.66
C TYR A 39 19.49 1.13 -38.16
N PRO A 40 18.71 0.05 -38.28
CA PRO A 40 17.31 0.14 -38.67
C PRO A 40 16.48 0.76 -37.54
N HIS A 41 15.68 1.74 -37.87
CA HIS A 41 14.77 2.46 -37.00
C HIS A 41 13.84 1.54 -36.19
N GLY A 42 13.55 1.97 -34.96
CA GLY A 42 12.91 1.38 -33.81
C GLY A 42 11.54 0.73 -33.90
N ASP A 43 10.99 0.41 -35.08
CA ASP A 43 9.69 -0.24 -35.18
C ASP A 43 9.69 -1.75 -34.92
N ARG A 44 10.84 -2.41 -35.04
CA ARG A 44 10.94 -3.84 -34.73
C ARG A 44 11.03 -4.12 -33.23
N ALA A 45 11.64 -3.24 -32.46
CA ALA A 45 11.71 -3.38 -31.00
C ALA A 45 10.32 -3.23 -30.35
N ARG A 46 9.50 -2.28 -30.83
CA ARG A 46 8.12 -2.10 -30.33
C ARG A 46 7.21 -3.30 -30.58
N ARG A 47 7.35 -3.96 -31.76
CA ARG A 47 6.56 -5.17 -32.11
C ARG A 47 7.02 -6.40 -31.32
N ALA A 48 8.32 -6.53 -31.04
CA ALA A 48 8.85 -7.65 -30.27
C ALA A 48 8.46 -7.55 -28.77
N THR A 49 8.43 -6.36 -28.21
CA THR A 49 8.07 -6.14 -26.79
C THR A 49 6.58 -6.44 -26.54
N PHE A 50 5.71 -6.07 -27.49
CA PHE A 50 4.27 -6.37 -27.40
C PHE A 50 3.99 -7.88 -27.57
N ALA A 51 4.74 -8.55 -28.45
CA ALA A 51 4.62 -9.99 -28.67
C ALA A 51 5.10 -10.82 -27.46
N VAL A 52 6.16 -10.41 -26.77
CA VAL A 52 6.64 -11.08 -25.56
C VAL A 52 5.66 -10.89 -24.39
N ALA A 53 5.07 -9.72 -24.23
CA ALA A 53 4.07 -9.48 -23.19
C ALA A 53 2.80 -10.31 -23.45
N LEU A 54 2.36 -10.42 -24.71
CA LEU A 54 1.21 -11.25 -25.09
C LEU A 54 1.51 -12.75 -24.97
N TRP A 55 2.74 -13.16 -25.28
CA TRP A 55 3.15 -14.57 -25.19
C TRP A 55 3.25 -15.05 -23.74
N LEU A 56 3.76 -14.20 -22.84
CA LEU A 56 3.81 -14.51 -21.39
C LEU A 56 2.42 -14.57 -20.75
N VAL A 57 1.47 -13.75 -21.23
CA VAL A 57 0.07 -13.84 -20.81
C VAL A 57 -0.58 -15.11 -21.36
N ALA A 58 -0.30 -15.49 -22.61
CA ALA A 58 -0.83 -16.71 -23.21
C ALA A 58 -0.23 -17.99 -22.60
N SER A 59 1.05 -17.97 -22.18
CA SER A 59 1.68 -19.12 -21.54
C SER A 59 1.24 -19.33 -20.09
N GLY A 60 0.74 -18.27 -19.40
CA GLY A 60 0.13 -18.37 -18.06
C GLY A 60 -1.25 -19.06 -18.09
N PHE A 61 -1.93 -19.05 -19.23
CA PHE A 61 -3.25 -19.67 -19.39
C PHE A 61 -3.21 -21.14 -19.86
N SER A 62 -2.06 -21.64 -20.28
CA SER A 62 -1.95 -23.02 -20.79
C SER A 62 -1.88 -24.12 -19.72
N GLY A 63 -2.04 -23.77 -18.44
CA GLY A 63 -2.02 -24.70 -17.32
C GLY A 63 -3.37 -25.08 -16.72
N CYS A 64 -4.49 -24.50 -17.17
CA CYS A 64 -5.82 -24.95 -16.78
C CYS A 64 -6.32 -25.93 -17.83
N PRO A 65 -6.59 -27.20 -17.49
CA PRO A 65 -7.29 -28.10 -18.40
C PRO A 65 -8.67 -27.51 -18.68
N PRO A 66 -9.16 -27.57 -19.93
CA PRO A 66 -10.52 -27.18 -20.22
C PRO A 66 -11.46 -28.09 -19.42
N ALA A 67 -12.38 -27.48 -18.67
CA ALA A 67 -13.48 -28.22 -18.09
C ALA A 67 -14.22 -28.93 -19.22
N GLY A 68 -14.08 -30.26 -19.29
CA GLY A 68 -14.80 -31.07 -20.22
C GLY A 68 -16.28 -30.88 -20.00
N ALA A 69 -16.92 -30.33 -20.99
CA ALA A 69 -18.37 -30.49 -21.15
C ALA A 69 -18.63 -31.97 -21.44
N ASP A 70 -19.70 -32.49 -20.83
CA ASP A 70 -20.26 -33.83 -20.95
C ASP A 70 -19.73 -34.88 -19.97
N GLU A 71 -20.40 -34.84 -18.81
CA GLU A 71 -21.00 -36.02 -18.15
C GLU A 71 -21.81 -35.50 -16.97
N GLN A 72 -23.10 -35.34 -17.13
CA GLN A 72 -24.04 -35.17 -16.04
C GLN A 72 -24.09 -36.46 -15.23
N PRO A 73 -23.94 -36.46 -13.93
CA PRO A 73 -24.17 -37.65 -13.13
C PRO A 73 -25.66 -37.97 -13.08
N GLU A 74 -25.99 -39.20 -13.42
CA GLU A 74 -27.32 -39.79 -13.58
C GLU A 74 -28.18 -39.92 -12.31
N TRP A 75 -27.94 -39.12 -11.25
CA TRP A 75 -28.65 -39.28 -9.98
C TRP A 75 -29.33 -38.01 -9.44
N LEU A 76 -29.63 -37.05 -10.29
CA LEU A 76 -30.54 -35.96 -9.94
C LEU A 76 -31.96 -36.39 -10.33
N PRO A 77 -32.88 -36.61 -9.38
CA PRO A 77 -34.28 -36.87 -9.71
C PRO A 77 -34.88 -35.62 -10.33
N THR A 78 -35.48 -35.80 -11.49
CA THR A 78 -36.30 -34.81 -12.19
C THR A 78 -37.41 -34.30 -11.28
N PRO A 79 -37.64 -32.99 -11.16
CA PRO A 79 -38.75 -32.45 -10.39
C PRO A 79 -40.07 -32.60 -11.23
N SER A 80 -40.74 -33.70 -11.06
CA SER A 80 -42.09 -33.86 -11.53
C SER A 80 -42.92 -34.54 -10.45
N ARG A 81 -43.32 -33.79 -9.44
CA ARG A 81 -44.49 -34.04 -8.62
C ARG A 81 -45.03 -32.74 -8.10
N SER A 82 -46.31 -32.54 -8.36
CA SER A 82 -47.14 -31.45 -7.87
C SER A 82 -47.21 -31.41 -6.34
N LEU A 83 -47.25 -30.20 -5.80
CA LEU A 83 -47.27 -29.84 -4.37
C LEU A 83 -48.57 -30.26 -3.62
N GLU A 84 -49.29 -31.27 -4.06
CA GLU A 84 -50.57 -31.60 -3.49
C GLU A 84 -50.64 -32.94 -2.73
N GLU A 85 -49.53 -33.56 -2.39
CA GLU A 85 -49.58 -34.81 -1.62
C GLU A 85 -48.63 -34.76 -0.40
N PHE A 86 -48.86 -33.82 0.54
CA PHE A 86 -48.43 -33.98 1.92
C PHE A 86 -49.58 -34.57 2.75
N VAL A 87 -49.52 -35.88 2.91
CA VAL A 87 -50.32 -36.60 3.88
C VAL A 87 -49.91 -36.13 5.29
N GLU A 88 -50.83 -35.46 5.97
CA GLU A 88 -50.76 -35.20 7.40
C GLU A 88 -50.66 -36.52 8.17
N PHE A 89 -49.49 -36.82 8.73
CA PHE A 89 -49.41 -37.77 9.83
C PHE A 89 -49.67 -37.00 11.13
N PRO A 90 -50.75 -37.33 11.88
CA PRO A 90 -50.93 -36.79 13.22
C PRO A 90 -49.91 -37.47 14.16
N VAL A 91 -48.78 -36.81 14.38
CA VAL A 91 -47.92 -37.15 15.52
C VAL A 91 -48.58 -36.57 16.76
N PRO A 92 -48.98 -37.38 17.74
CA PRO A 92 -49.49 -36.83 19.01
C PRO A 92 -48.31 -36.09 19.66
N LEU A 93 -48.50 -34.79 19.88
CA LEU A 93 -47.60 -33.98 20.68
C LEU A 93 -47.56 -34.58 22.10
N PRO A 94 -46.37 -34.80 22.66
CA PRO A 94 -46.27 -35.17 24.08
C PRO A 94 -46.86 -34.03 24.92
N ASP A 95 -47.67 -34.45 25.91
CA ASP A 95 -48.23 -33.56 26.91
C ASP A 95 -47.14 -32.66 27.48
N PRO A 96 -47.32 -31.33 27.55
CA PRO A 96 -46.36 -30.47 28.20
C PRO A 96 -46.35 -30.82 29.69
N GLY A 97 -45.35 -31.56 30.11
CA GLY A 97 -45.10 -31.77 31.54
C GLY A 97 -44.97 -30.42 32.26
N PRO A 98 -45.18 -30.39 33.55
CA PRO A 98 -45.22 -29.15 34.32
C PRO A 98 -43.87 -28.39 34.07
N THR A 99 -43.99 -27.21 33.56
CA THR A 99 -42.93 -26.25 33.47
C THR A 99 -42.40 -25.94 34.86
N VAL A 100 -41.28 -26.56 35.21
CA VAL A 100 -40.48 -26.09 36.35
C VAL A 100 -39.74 -24.85 35.86
N LEU A 101 -40.42 -23.74 35.94
CA LEU A 101 -39.87 -22.42 35.74
C LEU A 101 -39.79 -21.76 37.12
N ASP A 102 -38.76 -22.06 37.87
CA ASP A 102 -38.42 -21.21 39.02
C ASP A 102 -37.08 -21.62 39.67
N ASP A 103 -36.03 -21.66 38.87
CA ASP A 103 -34.71 -21.35 39.36
C ASP A 103 -34.00 -20.47 38.31
N PRO A 104 -33.57 -19.28 38.66
CA PRO A 104 -32.72 -18.52 37.78
C PRO A 104 -31.37 -19.23 37.73
N VAL A 105 -31.22 -20.15 36.79
CA VAL A 105 -29.90 -20.62 36.41
C VAL A 105 -29.15 -19.39 35.97
N ASP A 106 -28.17 -19.01 36.74
CA ASP A 106 -27.17 -17.99 36.31
C ASP A 106 -26.65 -18.40 34.95
N ASN A 107 -27.31 -17.91 33.91
CA ASN A 107 -26.88 -18.10 32.56
C ASN A 107 -25.60 -17.24 32.39
N PRO A 108 -24.43 -17.83 32.27
CA PRO A 108 -23.20 -17.06 32.09
C PRO A 108 -23.21 -16.17 30.84
N TYR A 109 -24.25 -16.33 30.01
CA TYR A 109 -24.49 -15.51 28.79
C TYR A 109 -25.67 -14.56 28.94
N ASP A 110 -26.23 -14.39 30.15
CA ASP A 110 -27.25 -13.38 30.39
C ASP A 110 -26.65 -11.99 30.43
N PHE A 111 -26.60 -11.34 29.26
CA PHE A 111 -26.20 -9.95 29.09
C PHE A 111 -27.30 -8.96 29.53
N SER A 112 -28.39 -9.41 30.23
CA SER A 112 -29.39 -8.54 30.80
C SER A 112 -28.99 -7.89 32.11
N GLY A 113 -27.86 -8.33 32.72
CA GLY A 113 -27.21 -7.63 33.80
C GLY A 113 -26.86 -6.19 33.38
N GLU A 114 -26.96 -5.26 34.30
CA GLU A 114 -26.65 -3.84 34.09
C GLU A 114 -25.38 -3.71 33.22
N ARG A 115 -25.59 -3.21 32.01
CA ARG A 115 -24.46 -2.88 31.12
C ARG A 115 -23.57 -1.94 31.92
N PRO A 116 -22.23 -2.11 31.90
CA PRO A 116 -21.35 -1.13 32.49
C PRO A 116 -21.77 0.23 31.95
N VAL A 117 -22.01 1.16 32.87
CA VAL A 117 -22.51 2.52 32.59
C VAL A 117 -21.73 3.03 31.39
N ALA A 118 -22.44 3.29 30.27
CA ALA A 118 -21.83 3.80 29.07
C ALA A 118 -21.05 5.05 29.46
N ASP A 119 -19.80 5.12 29.04
CA ASP A 119 -18.97 6.29 29.22
C ASP A 119 -19.80 7.52 28.85
N PRO A 120 -20.02 8.46 29.76
CA PRO A 120 -20.91 9.61 29.53
C PRO A 120 -20.50 10.47 28.34
N LEU A 121 -19.26 10.37 27.87
CA LEU A 121 -18.76 11.03 26.66
C LEU A 121 -19.28 10.38 25.37
N PHE A 122 -19.78 9.15 25.42
CA PHE A 122 -20.17 8.38 24.23
C PHE A 122 -21.54 7.71 24.39
N ARG A 123 -22.57 8.50 24.71
CA ARG A 123 -23.95 8.01 24.81
C ARG A 123 -24.43 7.21 23.58
N TYR A 124 -23.89 7.51 22.40
CA TYR A 124 -24.22 6.82 21.16
C TYR A 124 -23.61 5.42 21.05
N GLY A 125 -22.52 5.14 21.76
CA GLY A 125 -21.88 3.84 21.78
C GLY A 125 -22.64 2.75 22.56
N SER A 126 -23.77 3.07 23.18
CA SER A 126 -24.63 2.10 23.87
C SER A 126 -25.71 1.49 22.97
N TYR A 127 -25.88 2.01 21.75
CA TYR A 127 -26.85 1.45 20.81
C TYR A 127 -26.20 0.34 19.99
N ALA A 128 -26.97 -0.71 19.75
CA ALA A 128 -26.54 -1.76 18.83
C ALA A 128 -26.29 -1.17 17.44
N PRO A 129 -25.30 -1.70 16.68
CA PRO A 129 -25.08 -1.31 15.30
C PRO A 129 -26.36 -1.37 14.49
N ARG A 130 -26.49 -0.50 13.48
CA ARG A 130 -27.67 -0.48 12.61
C ARG A 130 -27.77 -1.83 11.88
N GLY A 131 -28.95 -2.44 11.92
CA GLY A 131 -29.16 -3.82 11.44
C GLY A 131 -29.00 -4.89 12.51
N TYR A 132 -28.58 -4.53 13.72
CA TYR A 132 -28.55 -5.44 14.84
C TYR A 132 -29.96 -5.63 15.39
N THR A 133 -30.45 -6.87 15.45
CA THR A 133 -31.82 -7.20 15.81
C THR A 133 -32.03 -7.66 17.26
N GLY A 134 -31.01 -7.59 18.09
CA GLY A 134 -31.08 -8.03 19.46
C GLY A 134 -29.75 -8.11 20.16
N LYS A 135 -29.68 -8.78 21.30
CA LYS A 135 -28.49 -8.97 22.11
C LYS A 135 -27.39 -9.75 21.38
N SER A 136 -27.77 -10.51 20.37
CA SER A 136 -26.87 -11.21 19.45
C SER A 136 -27.57 -11.28 18.10
N SER A 137 -26.83 -11.17 17.00
CA SER A 137 -27.38 -11.37 15.65
C SER A 137 -27.87 -12.80 15.44
N VAL A 138 -27.51 -13.71 16.31
CA VAL A 138 -27.92 -15.10 16.34
C VAL A 138 -28.71 -15.31 17.62
N LEU A 139 -29.94 -14.95 17.64
CA LEU A 139 -30.83 -15.35 18.72
C LEU A 139 -31.46 -16.63 18.37
N PRO A 140 -31.87 -17.29 19.31
CA PRO A 140 -32.98 -16.94 20.19
C PRO A 140 -32.55 -16.64 21.60
N SER A 141 -33.17 -15.65 22.15
CA SER A 141 -33.29 -15.65 23.58
C SER A 141 -34.24 -16.78 23.97
N GLU A 142 -33.97 -17.42 25.04
CA GLU A 142 -34.85 -18.39 25.69
C GLU A 142 -36.22 -17.82 26.05
N ARG A 143 -36.41 -16.51 25.86
CA ARG A 143 -37.63 -15.74 26.07
C ARG A 143 -38.41 -15.45 24.79
N GLN A 144 -38.10 -16.10 23.67
CA GLN A 144 -38.93 -15.93 22.48
C GLN A 144 -40.29 -16.57 22.65
N GLU A 145 -41.29 -15.81 22.29
CA GLU A 145 -42.68 -16.21 22.47
C GLU A 145 -43.15 -17.33 21.51
N SER A 146 -42.41 -17.63 20.48
CA SER A 146 -42.75 -18.62 19.47
C SER A 146 -42.15 -19.99 19.78
N SER A 147 -42.98 -20.97 20.03
CA SER A 147 -42.61 -22.38 20.20
C SER A 147 -42.10 -23.04 18.91
N HIS A 148 -42.21 -22.38 17.74
CA HIS A 148 -41.72 -22.88 16.46
C HIS A 148 -40.30 -22.46 16.17
N PHE A 149 -39.71 -21.64 17.01
CA PHE A 149 -38.35 -21.20 16.83
C PHE A 149 -37.37 -22.09 17.59
N VAL A 150 -36.56 -22.81 16.85
CA VAL A 150 -35.47 -23.59 17.44
C VAL A 150 -34.20 -22.71 17.46
N PRO A 151 -33.62 -22.44 18.64
CA PRO A 151 -32.38 -21.71 18.74
C PRO A 151 -31.27 -22.41 17.98
N LEU A 152 -30.59 -21.70 17.07
CA LEU A 152 -29.31 -22.13 16.53
C LEU A 152 -28.21 -21.56 17.41
N GLU A 153 -27.34 -22.45 17.90
CA GLU A 153 -26.18 -21.96 18.62
C GLU A 153 -25.26 -21.13 17.71
N ASP A 154 -24.89 -19.99 18.23
CA ASP A 154 -23.93 -19.12 17.58
C ASP A 154 -22.55 -19.77 17.62
N ARG A 155 -21.90 -19.87 16.46
CA ARG A 155 -20.52 -20.39 16.36
C ARG A 155 -19.53 -19.66 17.30
N TRP A 156 -19.82 -18.42 17.66
CA TRP A 156 -19.02 -17.63 18.59
C TRP A 156 -19.28 -17.94 20.06
N ARG A 157 -20.37 -18.64 20.34
CA ARG A 157 -20.72 -19.11 21.68
C ARG A 157 -20.33 -20.57 21.93
N ILE A 158 -20.14 -21.32 20.85
CA ILE A 158 -19.73 -22.72 20.94
C ILE A 158 -18.27 -22.74 21.39
N GLY A 159 -18.04 -23.17 22.61
CA GLY A 159 -16.69 -23.44 23.10
C GLY A 159 -16.05 -24.57 22.29
N MET A 160 -14.71 -24.57 22.22
CA MET A 160 -14.00 -25.66 21.58
C MET A 160 -14.20 -26.94 22.41
N PRO A 161 -14.85 -27.98 21.84
CA PRO A 161 -15.04 -29.22 22.58
C PRO A 161 -13.70 -29.90 22.85
N PRO A 162 -13.53 -30.52 24.04
CA PRO A 162 -12.30 -31.24 24.37
C PRO A 162 -12.22 -32.64 23.70
N TRP A 163 -12.80 -32.80 22.51
CA TRP A 163 -12.82 -34.03 21.75
C TRP A 163 -12.01 -33.92 20.45
N ASP A 164 -11.62 -35.07 19.91
CA ASP A 164 -10.83 -35.13 18.67
C ASP A 164 -11.69 -34.73 17.45
N ARG A 165 -11.68 -33.44 17.14
CA ARG A 165 -12.42 -32.86 16.03
C ARG A 165 -12.04 -33.44 14.68
N TYR A 166 -10.80 -33.86 14.51
CA TYR A 166 -10.26 -34.30 13.23
C TYR A 166 -9.97 -35.82 13.18
N GLY A 167 -10.33 -36.56 14.22
CA GLY A 167 -10.13 -38.02 14.31
C GLY A 167 -8.66 -38.45 14.29
N ARG A 168 -7.76 -37.61 14.76
CA ARG A 168 -6.32 -37.93 14.75
C ARG A 168 -5.83 -38.69 15.93
N GLY A 169 -6.50 -38.66 17.06
CA GLY A 169 -6.24 -39.42 18.24
C GLY A 169 -7.23 -40.56 18.48
N GLN A 170 -8.33 -40.56 17.74
CA GLN A 170 -9.43 -41.51 17.84
C GLN A 170 -9.78 -42.09 16.48
N PRO A 171 -10.43 -43.25 16.36
CA PRO A 171 -11.00 -43.71 15.12
C PRO A 171 -11.97 -42.68 14.57
N ARG A 172 -11.95 -42.46 13.25
CA ARG A 172 -12.93 -41.56 12.59
C ARG A 172 -14.33 -42.06 12.84
N LEU A 173 -15.22 -41.14 13.24
CA LEU A 173 -16.64 -41.38 13.23
C LEU A 173 -17.15 -41.32 11.78
N GLU A 174 -18.06 -42.23 11.37
CA GLU A 174 -18.56 -42.29 9.99
C GLU A 174 -19.34 -41.03 9.59
N ASP A 175 -19.91 -40.34 10.55
CA ASP A 175 -20.67 -39.11 10.37
C ASP A 175 -19.81 -37.81 10.39
N TYR A 176 -18.50 -37.95 10.44
CA TYR A 176 -17.62 -36.79 10.49
C TYR A 176 -17.58 -36.05 9.15
N PRO A 177 -17.88 -34.72 9.09
CA PRO A 177 -18.23 -34.04 7.86
C PRO A 177 -17.00 -33.56 7.04
N TYR A 178 -15.90 -34.31 7.00
CA TYR A 178 -14.81 -33.89 6.15
C TYR A 178 -14.38 -34.97 5.16
N ALA A 179 -14.07 -34.54 3.96
CA ALA A 179 -13.52 -35.36 2.90
C ALA A 179 -12.03 -35.07 2.72
N LEU A 180 -11.27 -36.10 2.34
CA LEU A 180 -9.89 -35.89 1.93
C LEU A 180 -9.89 -35.11 0.62
N GLY A 181 -9.32 -33.90 0.65
CA GLY A 181 -9.12 -33.09 -0.53
C GLY A 181 -7.79 -33.37 -1.23
N ASN A 182 -7.43 -32.50 -2.15
CA ASN A 182 -6.19 -32.56 -2.90
C ASN A 182 -5.27 -31.43 -2.50
N LEU A 183 -4.00 -31.72 -2.20
CA LEU A 183 -2.98 -30.74 -1.77
C LEU A 183 -2.78 -29.59 -2.78
N PHE A 184 -3.02 -29.84 -4.06
CA PHE A 184 -2.86 -28.87 -5.13
C PHE A 184 -4.15 -28.17 -5.55
N ASN A 185 -5.29 -28.49 -4.93
CA ASN A 185 -6.56 -27.83 -5.19
C ASN A 185 -6.96 -26.98 -3.97
N PRO A 186 -6.85 -25.64 -4.04
CA PRO A 186 -7.18 -24.76 -2.92
C PRO A 186 -8.69 -24.69 -2.62
N TYR A 187 -9.54 -25.19 -3.53
CA TYR A 187 -11.01 -25.16 -3.39
C TYR A 187 -11.59 -26.41 -2.72
N THR A 188 -10.78 -27.43 -2.50
CA THR A 188 -11.15 -28.61 -1.71
C THR A 188 -10.45 -28.57 -0.37
N GLN A 189 -10.88 -29.43 0.57
CA GLN A 189 -10.21 -29.51 1.87
C GLN A 189 -8.72 -29.87 1.68
N ASN A 190 -7.85 -29.05 2.21
CA ASN A 190 -6.43 -29.10 1.91
C ASN A 190 -5.58 -28.86 3.17
N LEU A 191 -4.63 -29.75 3.39
CA LEU A 191 -3.70 -29.66 4.53
C LEU A 191 -2.85 -28.38 4.48
N PHE A 192 -2.50 -27.88 3.27
CA PHE A 192 -1.73 -26.65 3.07
C PHE A 192 -2.57 -25.39 3.13
N LYS A 193 -3.86 -25.48 3.39
CA LYS A 193 -4.79 -24.36 3.54
C LYS A 193 -5.48 -24.35 4.92
N GLU A 194 -4.83 -24.97 5.92
CA GLU A 194 -5.30 -24.98 7.31
C GLU A 194 -6.64 -25.71 7.54
N ASP A 195 -7.11 -26.50 6.59
CA ASP A 195 -8.36 -27.25 6.76
C ASP A 195 -8.22 -28.41 7.77
N TYR A 196 -6.98 -28.88 7.97
CA TYR A 196 -6.63 -29.92 8.95
C TYR A 196 -5.38 -29.54 9.73
N PRO A 197 -5.29 -29.87 11.02
CA PRO A 197 -4.07 -29.68 11.76
C PRO A 197 -2.98 -30.64 11.29
N ILE A 198 -1.73 -30.16 11.27
CA ILE A 198 -0.56 -30.98 10.96
C ILE A 198 0.03 -31.65 12.21
N ILE A 199 -0.13 -31.02 13.39
CA ILE A 199 0.35 -31.51 14.67
C ILE A 199 -0.77 -31.41 15.71
N GLY A 200 -1.12 -32.52 16.36
CA GLY A 200 -2.21 -32.55 17.34
C GLY A 200 -3.55 -32.12 16.73
N GLN A 201 -4.28 -31.24 17.45
CA GLN A 201 -5.62 -30.77 17.08
C GLN A 201 -5.65 -29.28 16.71
N HIS A 202 -4.59 -28.52 17.00
CA HIS A 202 -4.62 -27.06 17.00
C HIS A 202 -3.44 -26.41 16.30
N THR A 203 -2.54 -27.19 15.66
CA THR A 203 -1.42 -26.64 14.89
C THR A 203 -1.66 -26.84 13.40
N PHE A 204 -1.73 -25.75 12.68
CA PHE A 204 -2.10 -25.69 11.26
C PHE A 204 -0.95 -25.14 10.43
N PHE A 205 -0.93 -25.48 9.14
CA PHE A 205 0.08 -25.03 8.21
C PHE A 205 -0.55 -24.47 6.96
N ASP A 206 -0.19 -23.23 6.60
CA ASP A 206 -0.58 -22.62 5.32
C ASP A 206 0.62 -22.48 4.41
N VAL A 207 0.39 -22.77 3.14
CA VAL A 207 1.33 -22.50 2.04
C VAL A 207 0.61 -21.67 1.00
N SER A 208 1.13 -20.50 0.72
CA SER A 208 0.60 -19.61 -0.31
C SER A 208 1.67 -19.30 -1.35
N LEU A 209 1.31 -19.45 -2.62
CA LEU A 209 2.13 -19.05 -3.75
C LEU A 209 1.42 -17.92 -4.50
N ILE A 210 2.08 -16.77 -4.61
CA ILE A 210 1.54 -15.59 -5.29
C ILE A 210 2.46 -15.22 -6.44
N SER A 211 1.90 -15.13 -7.64
CA SER A 211 2.55 -14.59 -8.82
C SER A 211 1.89 -13.28 -9.18
N ARG A 212 2.67 -12.18 -9.18
CA ARG A 212 2.18 -10.87 -9.56
C ARG A 212 2.99 -10.30 -10.70
N THR A 213 2.31 -9.97 -11.79
CA THR A 213 2.89 -9.43 -13.02
C THR A 213 2.36 -8.03 -13.26
N ILE A 214 3.25 -7.04 -13.34
CA ILE A 214 2.90 -5.66 -13.62
C ILE A 214 3.60 -5.22 -14.90
N ALA A 215 2.84 -4.73 -15.86
CA ALA A 215 3.34 -4.08 -17.06
C ALA A 215 2.80 -2.65 -17.10
N MET A 216 3.67 -1.67 -17.25
CA MET A 216 3.30 -0.26 -17.24
C MET A 216 4.04 0.49 -18.32
N TRP A 217 3.28 1.16 -19.18
CA TRP A 217 3.78 2.20 -20.07
C TRP A 217 3.40 3.55 -19.50
N ARG A 218 4.35 4.48 -19.45
CA ARG A 218 4.11 5.79 -18.86
C ARG A 218 4.94 6.89 -19.47
N GLN A 219 4.45 8.10 -19.36
CA GLN A 219 5.17 9.32 -19.69
C GLN A 219 5.40 10.10 -18.40
N VAL A 220 6.66 10.17 -17.97
CA VAL A 220 7.07 10.91 -16.78
C VAL A 220 8.29 11.74 -17.14
N PRO A 221 8.24 13.08 -16.99
CA PRO A 221 9.40 13.91 -17.29
C PRO A 221 10.57 13.54 -16.39
N THR A 222 11.72 13.33 -16.99
CA THR A 222 12.96 13.03 -16.27
C THR A 222 13.94 14.19 -16.44
N PRO A 223 14.53 14.71 -15.34
CA PRO A 223 15.48 15.81 -15.42
C PRO A 223 16.80 15.29 -16.00
N ASN A 224 17.04 15.57 -17.26
CA ASN A 224 18.28 15.30 -17.98
C ASN A 224 18.78 16.57 -18.66
N THR A 225 20.06 16.62 -18.94
CA THR A 225 20.58 17.68 -19.81
C THR A 225 20.23 17.36 -21.28
N PRO A 226 20.16 18.37 -22.16
CA PRO A 226 19.95 18.15 -23.58
C PRO A 226 20.95 17.21 -24.23
N PHE A 227 22.20 17.12 -23.68
CA PHE A 227 23.24 16.24 -24.15
C PHE A 227 23.07 14.78 -23.71
N GLU A 228 22.36 14.54 -22.64
CA GLU A 228 22.12 13.20 -22.07
C GLU A 228 20.78 12.63 -22.50
N SER A 229 19.81 13.50 -22.77
CA SER A 229 18.42 13.09 -22.98
C SER A 229 18.20 12.43 -24.34
N THR A 230 18.93 12.86 -25.38
CA THR A 230 18.74 12.35 -26.73
C THR A 230 20.02 12.42 -27.55
N PRO A 231 20.26 11.46 -28.45
CA PRO A 231 21.37 11.55 -29.42
C PRO A 231 21.10 12.55 -30.57
N ARG A 232 19.98 13.25 -30.55
CA ARG A 232 19.62 14.21 -31.60
C ARG A 232 20.41 15.49 -31.47
N VAL A 233 20.97 15.91 -32.58
CA VAL A 233 21.69 17.16 -32.67
C VAL A 233 20.70 18.31 -32.65
N MET A 234 20.94 19.36 -31.86
CA MET A 234 20.16 20.58 -31.73
C MET A 234 18.80 20.40 -31.03
N GLU A 235 18.63 19.40 -30.19
CA GLU A 235 17.45 19.31 -29.31
C GLU A 235 17.70 20.10 -28.02
N GLU A 236 16.80 21.02 -27.71
CA GLU A 236 16.94 21.97 -26.61
C GLU A 236 16.06 21.62 -25.40
N ASP A 237 15.49 20.42 -25.38
CA ASP A 237 14.58 19.99 -24.32
C ASP A 237 15.37 19.57 -23.07
N PHE A 238 15.22 20.31 -21.98
CA PHE A 238 15.86 19.96 -20.69
C PHE A 238 15.33 18.66 -20.10
N TYR A 239 14.06 18.36 -20.31
CA TYR A 239 13.38 17.17 -19.79
C TYR A 239 13.09 16.14 -20.89
N GLY A 240 13.77 16.08 -21.94
CA GLY A 240 13.80 15.02 -22.95
C GLY A 240 12.48 14.32 -23.27
N ASN A 241 12.57 13.09 -23.77
CA ASN A 241 11.42 12.27 -24.13
C ASN A 241 10.91 11.45 -22.91
N PRO A 242 9.70 11.73 -22.40
CA PRO A 242 9.20 11.14 -21.14
C PRO A 242 8.76 9.67 -21.23
N ASN A 243 8.83 9.05 -22.41
CA ASN A 243 8.31 7.68 -22.59
C ASN A 243 9.18 6.64 -21.88
N GLY A 244 8.51 5.77 -21.11
CA GLY A 244 9.12 4.63 -20.45
C GLY A 244 8.19 3.42 -20.40
N PHE A 245 8.78 2.25 -20.37
CA PHE A 245 8.10 0.98 -20.14
C PHE A 245 8.76 0.25 -18.97
N LEU A 246 7.94 -0.19 -18.02
CA LEU A 246 8.36 -0.95 -16.85
C LEU A 246 7.61 -2.27 -16.81
N PHE A 247 8.36 -3.36 -16.59
CA PHE A 247 7.81 -4.69 -16.36
C PHE A 247 8.37 -5.24 -15.06
N LEU A 248 7.49 -5.71 -14.18
CA LEU A 248 7.84 -6.29 -12.89
C LEU A 248 7.15 -7.64 -12.76
N GLN A 249 7.91 -8.64 -12.32
CA GLN A 249 7.41 -9.94 -11.95
C GLN A 249 7.84 -10.26 -10.52
N TYR A 250 6.86 -10.60 -9.67
CA TYR A 250 7.11 -11.07 -8.31
C TYR A 250 6.59 -12.49 -8.16
N TYR A 251 7.35 -13.31 -7.45
CA TYR A 251 6.95 -14.62 -6.98
C TYR A 251 7.15 -14.64 -5.47
N THR A 252 6.05 -14.76 -4.74
CA THR A 252 6.05 -14.87 -3.28
C THR A 252 5.66 -16.28 -2.90
N LEU A 253 6.49 -16.94 -2.10
CA LEU A 253 6.19 -18.23 -1.50
C LEU A 253 6.09 -18.03 0.01
N ALA A 254 4.89 -18.12 0.57
CA ALA A 254 4.68 -17.90 1.99
C ALA A 254 4.36 -19.20 2.71
N PHE A 255 4.99 -19.39 3.86
CA PHE A 255 4.76 -20.47 4.79
C PHE A 255 4.29 -19.89 6.12
N GLU A 256 3.17 -20.36 6.61
CA GLU A 256 2.65 -19.94 7.91
C GLU A 256 2.34 -21.17 8.77
N LEU A 257 2.89 -21.18 9.96
CA LEU A 257 2.60 -22.16 10.99
C LEU A 257 1.90 -21.44 12.14
N ASN A 258 0.71 -21.87 12.49
CA ASN A 258 -0.07 -21.24 13.56
C ASN A 258 -0.67 -22.29 14.50
N HIS A 259 -0.87 -21.90 15.74
CA HIS A 259 -1.44 -22.71 16.79
C HIS A 259 -2.63 -21.98 17.43
N GLY A 260 -3.68 -22.73 17.68
CA GLY A 260 -4.91 -22.24 18.29
C GLY A 260 -6.13 -22.48 17.40
N ASP A 261 -7.26 -21.98 17.84
CA ASP A 261 -8.54 -22.16 17.18
C ASP A 261 -8.88 -20.92 16.33
N LYS A 262 -8.04 -20.60 15.39
CA LYS A 262 -8.04 -19.41 14.53
C LYS A 262 -9.41 -19.05 13.94
N ALA A 263 -10.25 -20.04 13.68
CA ALA A 263 -11.59 -19.81 13.17
C ALA A 263 -12.54 -19.20 14.22
N PHE A 264 -12.20 -19.25 15.49
CA PHE A 264 -13.08 -18.87 16.61
C PHE A 264 -12.47 -17.80 17.53
N LYS A 265 -11.14 -17.78 17.66
CA LYS A 265 -10.43 -16.87 18.56
C LYS A 265 -9.04 -16.53 18.04
N PRO A 266 -8.38 -15.48 18.55
CA PRO A 266 -7.02 -15.13 18.19
C PRO A 266 -6.04 -16.28 18.39
N ASN A 267 -5.06 -16.41 17.48
CA ASN A 267 -4.02 -17.44 17.56
C ASN A 267 -3.24 -17.35 18.87
N ASP A 268 -2.86 -18.50 19.44
CA ASP A 268 -1.98 -18.54 20.58
C ASP A 268 -0.54 -18.15 20.18
N TRP A 269 -0.08 -18.66 19.04
CA TRP A 269 1.16 -18.21 18.39
C TRP A 269 1.12 -18.45 16.88
N ARG A 270 1.98 -17.72 16.17
CA ARG A 270 2.11 -17.80 14.71
C ARG A 270 3.55 -17.54 14.29
N ILE A 271 4.03 -18.29 13.32
CA ILE A 271 5.33 -18.11 12.67
C ILE A 271 5.08 -17.99 11.18
N ARG A 272 5.63 -16.96 10.55
CA ARG A 272 5.50 -16.74 9.11
C ARG A 272 6.85 -16.50 8.46
N LEU A 273 7.06 -17.08 7.28
CA LEU A 273 8.23 -16.92 6.43
C LEU A 273 7.77 -16.74 4.98
N ALA A 274 8.17 -15.67 4.34
CA ALA A 274 7.80 -15.42 2.95
C ALA A 274 9.00 -14.93 2.13
N PRO A 275 9.78 -15.84 1.51
CA PRO A 275 10.73 -15.49 0.48
C PRO A 275 10.01 -14.92 -0.75
N VAL A 276 10.62 -13.89 -1.33
CA VAL A 276 10.12 -13.20 -2.53
C VAL A 276 11.24 -13.11 -3.56
N PHE A 277 10.90 -13.42 -4.80
CA PHE A 277 11.78 -13.27 -5.96
C PHE A 277 11.19 -12.24 -6.90
N ASN A 278 12.01 -11.31 -7.37
CA ASN A 278 11.63 -10.28 -8.32
C ASN A 278 12.50 -10.34 -9.56
N THR A 279 11.88 -10.11 -10.71
CA THR A 279 12.57 -9.77 -11.97
C THR A 279 11.94 -8.49 -12.49
N ASN A 280 12.76 -7.51 -12.83
CA ASN A 280 12.30 -6.23 -13.33
C ASN A 280 13.04 -5.83 -14.60
N TYR A 281 12.32 -5.24 -15.54
CA TYR A 281 12.83 -4.70 -16.78
C TYR A 281 12.35 -3.27 -16.96
N LEU A 282 13.27 -2.37 -17.26
CA LEU A 282 13.00 -0.98 -17.57
C LEU A 282 13.55 -0.65 -18.96
N ALA A 283 12.75 0.01 -19.78
CA ALA A 283 13.17 0.62 -21.04
C ALA A 283 12.67 2.07 -21.08
N VAL A 284 13.55 2.99 -21.35
CA VAL A 284 13.26 4.42 -21.47
C VAL A 284 13.83 4.95 -22.78
N ASN A 285 13.38 6.13 -23.21
CA ASN A 285 13.92 6.74 -24.42
C ASN A 285 15.12 7.66 -24.15
N GLU A 286 15.38 7.96 -22.86
CA GLU A 286 16.41 8.93 -22.47
C GLU A 286 17.64 8.23 -21.90
N PHE A 287 18.82 8.76 -22.23
CA PHE A 287 20.07 8.41 -21.55
C PHE A 287 20.11 9.02 -20.14
N GLY A 288 20.98 8.47 -19.28
CA GLY A 288 21.15 8.98 -17.93
C GLY A 288 20.00 8.69 -16.97
N VAL A 289 18.93 8.01 -17.38
CA VAL A 289 17.81 7.60 -16.53
C VAL A 289 18.04 6.23 -15.88
N VAL A 290 18.54 5.28 -16.68
CA VAL A 290 18.83 3.92 -16.21
C VAL A 290 20.08 3.87 -15.33
N ASN A 291 21.05 4.70 -15.68
CA ASN A 291 22.34 4.84 -15.01
C ASN A 291 22.93 6.23 -15.32
N PRO A 292 23.63 6.90 -14.40
CA PRO A 292 24.34 8.15 -14.69
C PRO A 292 25.36 8.04 -15.84
N ASP A 293 25.99 6.86 -16.00
CA ASP A 293 26.81 6.59 -17.15
C ASP A 293 25.94 6.30 -18.38
N VAL A 294 25.94 7.24 -19.31
CA VAL A 294 25.18 7.14 -20.57
C VAL A 294 25.58 5.93 -21.43
N ALA A 295 26.81 5.41 -21.27
CA ALA A 295 27.25 4.20 -21.94
C ALA A 295 26.48 2.94 -21.48
N ALA A 296 25.84 2.98 -20.33
CA ALA A 296 24.98 1.90 -19.86
C ALA A 296 23.66 1.78 -20.67
N GLY A 297 23.38 2.76 -21.54
CA GLY A 297 22.23 2.74 -22.45
C GLY A 297 20.91 3.12 -21.76
N THR A 298 19.81 2.69 -22.38
CA THR A 298 18.43 3.11 -22.00
C THR A 298 17.57 1.95 -21.51
N THR A 299 18.16 0.77 -21.32
CA THR A 299 17.44 -0.42 -20.84
C THR A 299 18.13 -1.07 -19.66
N ARG A 300 17.37 -1.72 -18.79
CA ARG A 300 17.89 -2.43 -17.63
C ARG A 300 17.05 -3.67 -17.33
N LEU A 301 17.71 -4.80 -17.12
CA LEU A 301 17.12 -6.03 -16.58
C LEU A 301 17.83 -6.38 -15.28
N ARG A 302 17.08 -6.58 -14.21
CA ARG A 302 17.58 -6.95 -12.89
C ARG A 302 16.72 -8.03 -12.26
N GLY A 303 17.32 -8.82 -11.39
CA GLY A 303 16.66 -9.76 -10.51
C GLY A 303 17.14 -9.59 -9.08
N PHE A 304 16.26 -9.86 -8.13
CA PHE A 304 16.56 -9.84 -6.70
C PHE A 304 15.70 -10.86 -5.97
N GLY A 305 16.22 -11.44 -4.89
CA GLY A 305 15.49 -12.35 -4.02
C GLY A 305 15.87 -12.14 -2.57
N THR A 306 14.88 -12.19 -1.69
CA THR A 306 15.05 -11.98 -0.25
C THR A 306 13.99 -12.70 0.55
N LEU A 307 14.20 -12.84 1.85
CA LEU A 307 13.16 -13.16 2.82
C LEU A 307 12.48 -11.84 3.23
N GLU A 308 11.39 -11.52 2.54
CA GLU A 308 10.70 -10.24 2.66
C GLU A 308 9.89 -10.15 3.95
N GLU A 309 9.07 -11.16 4.23
CA GLU A 309 8.25 -11.24 5.43
C GLU A 309 8.70 -12.43 6.28
N TRP A 310 8.98 -12.16 7.55
CA TRP A 310 9.30 -13.17 8.53
C TRP A 310 9.02 -12.65 9.94
N PHE A 311 8.20 -13.32 10.69
CA PHE A 311 7.90 -12.91 12.06
C PHE A 311 7.47 -14.08 12.92
N VAL A 312 7.56 -13.86 14.22
CA VAL A 312 6.94 -14.66 15.27
C VAL A 312 5.96 -13.79 16.03
N GLU A 313 4.77 -14.32 16.25
CA GLU A 313 3.71 -13.70 17.04
C GLU A 313 3.34 -14.63 18.18
N ALA A 314 3.12 -14.07 19.36
CA ALA A 314 2.62 -14.79 20.51
C ALA A 314 1.57 -13.98 21.25
N LYS A 315 0.44 -14.61 21.56
CA LYS A 315 -0.59 -14.03 22.42
C LYS A 315 -0.08 -14.09 23.87
N ILE A 316 -0.07 -12.92 24.52
CA ILE A 316 0.39 -12.78 25.89
C ILE A 316 -0.73 -13.10 26.88
N ALA A 317 -1.95 -12.59 26.60
CA ALA A 317 -3.09 -12.74 27.48
C ALA A 317 -4.41 -12.60 26.74
N ASP A 318 -5.42 -13.31 27.20
CA ASP A 318 -6.82 -13.05 26.93
C ASP A 318 -7.33 -12.02 27.96
N LEU A 319 -7.96 -10.93 27.50
CA LEU A 319 -8.40 -9.82 28.35
C LEU A 319 -9.86 -9.95 28.75
N SER A 320 -10.67 -10.69 27.98
CA SER A 320 -12.09 -10.89 28.27
C SER A 320 -12.61 -12.19 27.65
N PRO A 321 -13.78 -12.69 28.15
CA PRO A 321 -14.47 -13.82 27.52
C PRO A 321 -14.97 -13.53 26.09
N ALA A 322 -15.01 -12.25 25.69
CA ALA A 322 -15.39 -11.83 24.34
C ALA A 322 -14.22 -11.82 23.35
N TYR A 323 -13.18 -12.61 23.61
CA TYR A 323 -11.98 -12.79 22.80
C TYR A 323 -11.09 -11.52 22.65
N ASP A 324 -11.21 -10.58 23.60
CA ASP A 324 -10.22 -9.52 23.71
C ASP A 324 -8.86 -10.08 24.12
N PHE A 325 -7.79 -9.57 23.55
CA PHE A 325 -6.46 -10.13 23.74
C PHE A 325 -5.35 -9.08 23.65
N VAL A 326 -4.17 -9.48 24.07
CA VAL A 326 -2.90 -8.79 23.81
C VAL A 326 -1.94 -9.76 23.18
N SER A 327 -1.35 -9.38 22.06
CA SER A 327 -0.29 -10.12 21.37
C SER A 327 0.95 -9.28 21.17
N VAL A 328 2.09 -9.96 21.07
CA VAL A 328 3.36 -9.36 20.64
C VAL A 328 3.80 -10.01 19.32
N ARG A 329 4.32 -9.23 18.40
CA ARG A 329 4.90 -9.72 17.14
C ARG A 329 6.26 -9.09 16.92
N GLY A 330 7.26 -9.91 16.60
CA GLY A 330 8.62 -9.48 16.29
C GLY A 330 9.10 -10.05 14.97
N GLY A 331 9.67 -9.20 14.11
CA GLY A 331 10.21 -9.59 12.81
C GLY A 331 9.81 -8.63 11.69
N SER A 332 10.12 -9.01 10.45
CA SER A 332 9.72 -8.25 9.26
C SER A 332 8.25 -8.50 8.96
N GLN A 333 7.43 -7.45 9.04
CA GLN A 333 5.97 -7.54 9.00
C GLN A 333 5.37 -6.36 8.26
N PRO A 334 4.25 -6.55 7.52
CA PRO A 334 3.52 -5.45 6.92
C PRO A 334 2.78 -4.63 7.98
N PHE A 335 2.75 -3.33 7.77
CA PHE A 335 2.01 -2.42 8.62
C PHE A 335 1.55 -1.19 7.83
N THR A 336 0.31 -0.79 8.03
CA THR A 336 -0.24 0.47 7.54
C THR A 336 -0.84 1.21 8.74
N SER A 337 -0.42 2.45 8.95
CA SER A 337 -0.67 3.17 10.20
C SER A 337 -2.02 3.86 10.27
N ASP A 338 -2.72 4.02 9.15
CA ASP A 338 -4.05 4.63 9.08
C ASP A 338 -4.90 3.98 7.98
N PHE A 339 -6.19 4.35 7.89
CA PHE A 339 -7.14 3.73 6.96
C PHE A 339 -6.79 3.88 5.48
N ARG A 340 -5.98 4.86 5.11
CA ARG A 340 -5.66 5.20 3.72
C ARG A 340 -4.17 5.21 3.39
N GLY A 341 -3.30 5.02 4.38
CA GLY A 341 -1.85 4.97 4.19
C GLY A 341 -1.21 6.35 3.96
N PHE A 342 -1.69 7.40 4.64
CA PHE A 342 -1.19 8.76 4.44
C PHE A 342 0.18 9.02 5.08
N ILE A 343 0.50 8.36 6.21
CA ILE A 343 1.70 8.65 6.98
C ILE A 343 2.75 7.57 6.84
N PHE A 344 2.37 6.32 7.16
CA PHE A 344 3.31 5.22 7.16
C PHE A 344 2.65 3.92 6.70
N SER A 345 3.16 3.34 5.64
CA SER A 345 2.78 2.02 5.14
C SER A 345 3.99 1.33 4.54
N ASP A 346 4.50 0.33 5.23
CA ASP A 346 5.67 -0.44 4.78
C ASP A 346 5.61 -1.89 5.30
N LEU A 347 6.45 -2.72 4.70
CA LEU A 347 6.79 -4.04 5.19
C LEU A 347 8.24 -3.99 5.65
N ASN A 348 8.48 -4.00 6.97
CA ASN A 348 9.82 -3.87 7.52
C ASN A 348 9.94 -4.50 8.91
N ARG A 349 11.16 -4.52 9.46
CA ARG A 349 11.47 -5.11 10.75
C ARG A 349 10.89 -4.27 11.90
N ALA A 350 10.11 -4.91 12.76
CA ALA A 350 9.49 -4.26 13.90
C ALA A 350 9.27 -5.19 15.08
N ILE A 351 9.11 -4.58 16.26
CA ILE A 351 8.44 -5.18 17.41
C ILE A 351 7.12 -4.44 17.59
N ARG A 352 6.02 -5.20 17.67
CA ARG A 352 4.67 -4.66 17.77
C ARG A 352 3.91 -5.31 18.92
N ILE A 353 3.26 -4.51 19.75
CA ILE A 353 2.29 -4.93 20.76
C ILE A 353 0.93 -4.44 20.28
N PHE A 354 -0.04 -5.32 20.24
CA PHE A 354 -1.37 -4.99 19.75
C PHE A 354 -2.43 -5.86 20.39
N GLY A 355 -3.65 -5.42 20.30
CA GLY A 355 -4.77 -6.17 20.85
C GLY A 355 -6.09 -5.46 20.71
N THR A 356 -7.12 -6.06 21.35
CA THR A 356 -8.48 -5.56 21.36
C THR A 356 -9.00 -5.41 22.78
N ARG A 357 -10.01 -4.59 22.96
CA ARG A 357 -10.71 -4.36 24.23
C ARG A 357 -12.20 -4.13 23.98
N LEU A 358 -13.00 -4.31 25.03
CA LEU A 358 -14.45 -4.06 25.04
C LEU A 358 -15.20 -4.85 23.96
N ALA A 359 -14.96 -6.15 23.88
CA ALA A 359 -15.52 -7.05 22.87
C ALA A 359 -15.15 -6.58 21.44
N ASN A 360 -13.86 -6.35 21.20
CA ASN A 360 -13.28 -5.88 19.94
C ASN A 360 -13.77 -4.49 19.47
N ARG A 361 -14.39 -3.71 20.33
CA ARG A 361 -14.81 -2.34 20.01
C ARG A 361 -13.64 -1.38 19.94
N ASP A 362 -12.66 -1.58 20.81
CA ASP A 362 -11.42 -0.82 20.84
C ASP A 362 -10.26 -1.69 20.37
N GLN A 363 -9.36 -1.13 19.55
CA GLN A 363 -8.14 -1.78 19.12
C GLN A 363 -6.96 -0.84 19.36
N PHE A 364 -5.81 -1.39 19.70
CA PHE A 364 -4.59 -0.62 19.92
C PHE A 364 -3.38 -1.27 19.29
N ASN A 365 -2.43 -0.44 18.89
CA ASN A 365 -1.13 -0.84 18.38
C ASN A 365 -0.06 0.08 18.97
N LEU A 366 1.04 -0.52 19.38
CA LEU A 366 2.31 0.16 19.65
C LEU A 366 3.39 -0.60 18.89
N ALA A 367 4.02 0.04 17.92
CA ALA A 367 5.05 -0.59 17.08
C ALA A 367 6.30 0.26 17.04
N VAL A 368 7.45 -0.39 17.10
CA VAL A 368 8.77 0.21 16.92
C VAL A 368 9.41 -0.49 15.73
N PHE A 369 9.64 0.28 14.68
CA PHE A 369 10.31 -0.18 13.46
C PHE A 369 11.78 0.24 13.50
N ASP A 370 12.64 -0.67 13.09
CA ASP A 370 14.03 -0.44 12.77
C ASP A 370 14.19 -0.77 11.28
N GLN A 371 14.20 0.29 10.46
CA GLN A 371 14.08 0.20 9.03
C GLN A 371 15.28 -0.49 8.39
N ARG A 372 15.00 -1.34 7.41
CA ARG A 372 15.99 -1.94 6.52
C ARG A 372 16.03 -1.21 5.19
N GLU A 373 17.21 -1.19 4.60
CA GLU A 373 17.37 -0.67 3.27
C GLU A 373 16.57 -1.51 2.26
N LYS A 374 15.95 -0.83 1.29
CA LYS A 374 15.29 -1.50 0.16
C LYS A 374 16.27 -1.69 -1.00
N ASP A 375 16.12 -2.80 -1.71
CA ASP A 375 16.80 -2.99 -2.99
C ASP A 375 16.28 -1.96 -4.01
N THR A 376 17.19 -1.32 -4.72
CA THR A 376 16.90 -0.19 -5.62
C THR A 376 15.84 -0.50 -6.68
N ASN A 377 15.85 -1.70 -7.23
CA ASN A 377 15.08 -2.03 -8.43
C ASN A 377 13.84 -2.89 -8.16
N SER A 378 13.76 -3.52 -7.00
CA SER A 378 12.63 -4.36 -6.61
C SER A 378 11.84 -3.80 -5.42
N PHE A 379 12.41 -2.86 -4.67
CA PHE A 379 11.91 -2.35 -3.38
C PHE A 379 11.70 -3.40 -2.30
N LEU A 380 12.25 -4.59 -2.49
CA LEU A 380 12.27 -5.62 -1.47
C LEU A 380 13.31 -5.31 -0.40
N ASN A 381 13.08 -5.77 0.81
CA ASN A 381 13.99 -5.57 1.92
C ASN A 381 15.36 -6.20 1.67
N THR A 382 16.40 -5.49 2.02
CA THR A 382 17.73 -6.05 2.20
C THR A 382 17.96 -6.34 3.70
N PHE A 383 19.14 -6.90 4.03
CA PHE A 383 19.54 -7.08 5.44
C PHE A 383 20.35 -5.91 6.00
N ASN A 384 20.61 -4.88 5.18
CA ASN A 384 21.35 -3.70 5.59
C ASN A 384 20.48 -2.75 6.41
N ASP A 385 21.05 -2.11 7.41
CA ASP A 385 20.38 -1.10 8.21
C ASP A 385 20.17 0.19 7.41
N ARG A 386 18.95 0.78 7.54
CA ARG A 386 18.61 2.07 6.96
C ARG A 386 18.99 3.24 7.87
N LEU A 387 19.25 2.97 9.15
CA LEU A 387 19.46 3.97 10.19
C LEU A 387 18.27 4.93 10.34
N GLN A 388 17.07 4.39 10.29
CA GLN A 388 15.82 5.11 10.53
C GLN A 388 14.96 4.29 11.50
N GLU A 389 14.52 4.94 12.55
CA GLU A 389 13.67 4.37 13.59
C GLU A 389 12.30 5.04 13.55
N ILE A 390 11.22 4.22 13.53
CA ILE A 390 9.86 4.75 13.50
C ILE A 390 9.07 4.14 14.65
N ILE A 391 8.47 4.99 15.47
CA ILE A 391 7.55 4.59 16.55
C ILE A 391 6.14 4.97 16.14
N VAL A 392 5.22 4.02 16.23
CA VAL A 392 3.80 4.24 15.93
C VAL A 392 2.94 3.81 17.10
N ALA A 393 2.06 4.68 17.55
CA ALA A 393 1.04 4.39 18.54
C ALA A 393 -0.33 4.72 17.97
N ASN A 394 -1.21 3.72 17.84
CA ASN A 394 -2.55 3.86 17.29
C ASN A 394 -3.61 3.35 18.28
N TYR A 395 -4.71 4.05 18.33
CA TYR A 395 -5.89 3.61 19.06
C TYR A 395 -7.14 3.80 18.19
N TYR A 396 -7.87 2.73 17.98
CA TYR A 396 -9.08 2.70 17.17
C TYR A 396 -10.28 2.49 18.07
N ARG A 397 -11.38 3.18 17.75
CA ARG A 397 -12.67 2.97 18.40
C ARG A 397 -13.78 2.85 17.38
N GLN A 398 -14.45 1.70 17.38
CA GLN A 398 -15.65 1.47 16.59
C GLN A 398 -16.84 2.18 17.24
N ASP A 399 -17.83 2.53 16.41
CA ASP A 399 -19.05 3.25 16.82
C ASP A 399 -18.75 4.52 17.63
N PHE A 400 -17.80 5.32 17.13
CA PHE A 400 -17.27 6.48 17.86
C PHE A 400 -18.31 7.60 18.02
N LEU A 401 -18.87 8.13 16.94
CA LEU A 401 -19.90 9.18 16.98
C LEU A 401 -21.30 8.62 16.73
N TRP A 402 -21.40 7.62 15.86
CA TRP A 402 -22.62 6.89 15.54
C TRP A 402 -22.26 5.46 15.17
N PRO A 403 -23.23 4.54 15.19
CA PRO A 403 -22.99 3.15 14.76
C PRO A 403 -22.47 3.08 13.32
N GLY A 404 -21.44 2.26 13.11
CA GLY A 404 -20.77 2.10 11.81
C GLY A 404 -19.72 3.17 11.48
N HIS A 405 -19.33 4.03 12.45
CA HIS A 405 -18.28 5.00 12.29
C HIS A 405 -17.09 4.68 13.20
N THR A 406 -15.94 4.43 12.63
CA THR A 406 -14.71 4.13 13.35
C THR A 406 -13.79 5.35 13.34
N ALA A 407 -13.27 5.70 14.50
CA ALA A 407 -12.24 6.73 14.65
C ALA A 407 -10.93 6.10 15.07
N GLN A 408 -9.85 6.68 14.61
CA GLN A 408 -8.50 6.34 14.97
C GLN A 408 -7.76 7.60 15.42
N MET A 409 -7.10 7.53 16.57
CA MET A 409 -6.08 8.48 16.98
C MET A 409 -4.71 7.85 16.76
N SER A 410 -3.76 8.61 16.22
CA SER A 410 -2.42 8.10 15.98
C SER A 410 -1.34 9.11 16.29
N PHE A 411 -0.24 8.60 16.75
CA PHE A 411 1.01 9.32 16.95
C PHE A 411 2.13 8.56 16.29
N HIS A 412 2.98 9.28 15.55
CA HIS A 412 4.18 8.71 14.91
C HIS A 412 5.38 9.56 15.31
N TYR A 413 6.50 8.90 15.47
CA TYR A 413 7.81 9.52 15.60
C TYR A 413 8.74 8.88 14.58
N ASP A 414 9.39 9.69 13.78
CA ASP A 414 10.38 9.30 12.78
C ASP A 414 11.71 9.95 13.12
N HIS A 415 12.72 9.10 13.30
CA HIS A 415 14.10 9.50 13.50
C HIS A 415 14.95 8.96 12.36
N ASP A 416 15.26 9.81 11.40
CA ASP A 416 16.08 9.45 10.23
C ASP A 416 17.47 10.09 10.34
N HIS A 417 18.47 9.27 10.62
CA HIS A 417 19.87 9.71 10.76
C HIS A 417 20.52 10.17 9.45
N GLY A 418 19.87 9.93 8.32
CA GLY A 418 20.40 10.30 7.01
C GLY A 418 21.59 9.43 6.57
N GLY A 419 22.64 10.09 6.13
CA GLY A 419 23.84 9.44 5.59
C GLY A 419 24.04 9.66 4.10
N LEU A 420 25.09 9.11 3.55
CA LEU A 420 25.39 9.18 2.11
C LEU A 420 25.15 7.82 1.48
N LYS A 421 24.22 7.76 0.52
CA LYS A 421 23.91 6.54 -0.21
C LYS A 421 23.81 6.77 -1.70
N TYR A 422 24.55 5.97 -2.45
CA TYR A 422 24.33 5.76 -3.87
C TYR A 422 23.54 4.46 -4.06
N ASP A 423 22.58 4.48 -4.95
CA ASP A 423 21.81 3.30 -5.29
C ASP A 423 22.62 2.30 -6.16
N LYS A 424 22.05 1.13 -6.44
CA LYS A 424 22.70 0.11 -7.28
C LYS A 424 22.86 0.53 -8.75
N ASN A 425 22.16 1.59 -9.16
CA ASN A 425 22.25 2.15 -10.50
C ASN A 425 23.24 3.31 -10.58
N GLY A 426 23.86 3.72 -9.45
CA GLY A 426 24.88 4.77 -9.39
C GLY A 426 24.33 6.17 -9.11
N PHE A 427 23.02 6.33 -8.84
CA PHE A 427 22.45 7.62 -8.46
C PHE A 427 22.59 7.89 -6.98
N LEU A 428 22.89 9.13 -6.62
CA LEU A 428 22.77 9.61 -5.26
C LEU A 428 21.28 9.67 -4.88
N VAL A 429 20.91 8.93 -3.82
CA VAL A 429 19.51 8.81 -3.36
C VAL A 429 19.30 9.27 -1.92
N ARG A 430 20.39 9.40 -1.16
CA ARG A 430 20.41 9.98 0.16
C ARG A 430 21.73 10.74 0.38
N PRO A 431 21.70 11.98 0.72
CA PRO A 431 20.52 12.87 0.69
C PRO A 431 19.95 12.98 -0.73
N ASP A 432 18.64 13.31 -0.79
CA ASP A 432 17.99 13.53 -2.09
C ASP A 432 18.68 14.71 -2.82
N PRO A 433 18.98 14.63 -4.10
CA PRO A 433 19.67 15.71 -4.83
C PRO A 433 18.72 16.90 -5.13
N VAL A 434 18.13 17.46 -4.08
CA VAL A 434 17.34 18.69 -4.11
C VAL A 434 18.07 19.74 -3.30
N GLY A 435 18.74 20.69 -3.97
CA GLY A 435 19.60 21.66 -3.31
C GLY A 435 21.00 21.10 -2.99
N ILE A 436 21.54 21.35 -1.79
CA ILE A 436 22.86 20.86 -1.39
C ILE A 436 22.79 19.43 -0.87
N ALA A 437 23.46 18.53 -1.53
CA ALA A 437 23.53 17.11 -1.14
C ALA A 437 24.48 16.89 0.05
N THR A 438 24.11 17.40 1.22
CA THR A 438 24.83 17.21 2.48
C THR A 438 24.00 16.30 3.40
N PRO A 439 24.59 15.22 3.96
CA PRO A 439 23.90 14.38 4.92
C PRO A 439 23.32 15.18 6.08
N HIS A 440 22.08 14.92 6.46
CA HIS A 440 21.37 15.60 7.52
C HIS A 440 20.47 14.64 8.28
N GLU A 441 20.01 15.06 9.44
CA GLU A 441 19.16 14.27 10.34
C GLU A 441 17.78 14.92 10.47
N VAL A 442 16.76 14.10 10.26
CA VAL A 442 15.35 14.51 10.35
C VAL A 442 14.70 13.83 11.55
N ASN A 443 14.14 14.63 12.45
CA ASN A 443 13.34 14.20 13.58
C ASN A 443 11.92 14.75 13.44
N ALA A 444 10.96 13.91 13.03
CA ALA A 444 9.60 14.32 12.76
C ALA A 444 8.59 13.56 13.62
N CYS A 445 7.67 14.29 14.22
CA CYS A 445 6.53 13.75 14.94
C CYS A 445 5.24 14.03 14.15
N TYR A 446 4.29 13.08 14.17
CA TYR A 446 2.98 13.28 13.57
C TYR A 446 1.91 12.92 14.60
N ALA A 447 0.96 13.82 14.79
CA ALA A 447 -0.21 13.57 15.61
C ALA A 447 -1.45 13.77 14.76
N GLY A 448 -2.41 12.83 14.82
CA GLY A 448 -3.56 12.93 13.97
C GLY A 448 -4.74 12.07 14.38
N ILE A 449 -5.84 12.35 13.68
CA ILE A 449 -7.08 11.60 13.75
C ILE A 449 -7.50 11.21 12.34
N ALA A 450 -7.91 9.96 12.18
CA ALA A 450 -8.51 9.47 10.94
C ALA A 450 -9.85 8.81 11.28
N THR A 451 -10.80 8.90 10.37
CA THR A 451 -12.13 8.28 10.54
C THR A 451 -12.55 7.58 9.27
N ASP A 452 -13.29 6.49 9.43
CA ASP A 452 -13.91 5.76 8.33
C ASP A 452 -15.26 5.20 8.78
N GLY A 453 -16.29 5.37 7.97
CA GLY A 453 -17.62 4.89 8.33
C GLY A 453 -18.69 5.35 7.35
N HIS A 454 -19.96 5.12 7.74
CA HIS A 454 -21.09 5.44 6.88
C HIS A 454 -22.30 5.95 7.66
N ILE A 455 -23.16 6.67 6.95
CA ILE A 455 -24.50 7.04 7.38
C ILE A 455 -25.45 6.61 6.26
N ASN A 456 -26.22 5.54 6.47
CA ASN A 456 -26.96 4.85 5.39
C ASN A 456 -26.00 4.45 4.25
N GLU A 457 -26.27 4.86 3.02
CA GLU A 457 -25.46 4.61 1.82
C GLU A 457 -24.33 5.62 1.61
N LEU A 458 -24.26 6.68 2.44
CA LEU A 458 -23.21 7.68 2.37
C LEU A 458 -22.00 7.22 3.20
N ASN A 459 -20.90 6.90 2.55
CA ASN A 459 -19.62 6.62 3.20
C ASN A 459 -18.85 7.92 3.40
N ILE A 460 -18.19 8.03 4.55
CA ILE A 460 -17.43 9.20 4.96
C ILE A 460 -16.08 8.71 5.47
N THR A 461 -15.00 9.12 4.81
CA THR A 461 -13.63 8.90 5.29
C THR A 461 -12.96 10.25 5.47
N SER A 462 -12.32 10.49 6.60
CA SER A 462 -11.57 11.72 6.85
C SER A 462 -10.25 11.45 7.55
N ALA A 463 -9.29 12.33 7.36
CA ALA A 463 -8.03 12.32 8.09
C ALA A 463 -7.52 13.75 8.29
N PHE A 464 -6.90 13.98 9.44
CA PHE A 464 -6.17 15.20 9.74
C PHE A 464 -4.90 14.85 10.50
N TYR A 465 -3.76 15.39 10.04
CA TYR A 465 -2.47 15.21 10.69
C TYR A 465 -1.72 16.53 10.80
N TYR A 466 -1.03 16.69 11.91
CA TYR A 466 -0.07 17.75 12.15
C TYR A 466 1.31 17.15 12.33
N ALA A 467 2.27 17.61 11.52
CA ALA A 467 3.67 17.24 11.60
C ALA A 467 4.45 18.35 12.32
N PHE A 468 5.33 17.96 13.24
CA PHE A 468 6.21 18.87 13.98
C PHE A 468 7.53 18.18 14.32
N GLY A 469 8.59 18.96 14.46
CA GLY A 469 9.91 18.40 14.73
C GLY A 469 11.03 19.32 14.26
N HIS A 470 12.15 18.72 13.86
CA HIS A 470 13.34 19.46 13.50
C HIS A 470 14.14 18.69 12.41
N ASP A 471 14.64 19.41 11.42
CA ASP A 471 15.64 18.97 10.46
C ASP A 471 16.90 19.81 10.68
N ASN A 472 18.01 19.15 10.97
CA ASN A 472 19.24 19.84 11.35
C ASN A 472 19.92 20.57 10.20
N LEU A 473 19.58 20.27 8.96
CA LEU A 473 20.05 20.96 7.75
C LEU A 473 19.16 20.65 6.55
N ASN A 474 18.17 21.48 6.29
CA ASN A 474 17.39 21.32 5.08
C ASN A 474 18.20 21.71 3.83
N GLN A 475 18.14 20.87 2.81
CA GLN A 475 18.98 20.99 1.65
C GLN A 475 18.63 22.17 0.73
N LEU A 476 17.36 22.59 0.73
CA LEU A 476 16.87 23.71 -0.07
C LEU A 476 16.95 25.03 0.73
N ALA A 477 16.58 25.00 2.01
CA ALA A 477 16.68 26.13 2.90
C ALA A 477 18.12 26.46 3.33
N LEU A 478 19.05 25.51 3.19
CA LEU A 478 20.49 25.61 3.52
C LEU A 478 20.75 25.93 4.99
N GLN A 479 19.79 25.61 5.88
CA GLN A 479 19.84 25.88 7.30
C GLN A 479 19.00 24.87 8.06
N PRO A 480 19.18 24.79 9.41
CA PRO A 480 18.25 24.06 10.27
C PRO A 480 16.84 24.64 10.20
N ILE A 481 15.83 23.76 10.20
CA ILE A 481 14.43 24.17 10.18
C ILE A 481 13.63 23.48 11.28
N ASP A 482 12.65 24.20 11.81
CA ASP A 482 11.62 23.67 12.69
C ASP A 482 10.41 23.26 11.84
N ILE A 483 9.99 22.01 11.94
CA ILE A 483 8.89 21.45 11.18
C ILE A 483 7.55 21.90 11.78
N GLY A 484 6.64 22.37 10.92
CA GLY A 484 5.30 22.77 11.34
C GLY A 484 4.32 22.72 10.19
N ALA A 485 3.82 21.52 9.84
CA ALA A 485 3.06 21.27 8.61
C ALA A 485 1.75 20.52 8.89
N THR A 486 0.77 20.68 8.01
CA THR A 486 -0.58 20.09 8.17
C THR A 486 -1.04 19.36 6.93
N MET A 487 -1.81 18.28 7.15
CA MET A 487 -2.52 17.56 6.10
C MET A 487 -3.97 17.31 6.50
N ALA A 488 -4.89 17.44 5.55
CA ALA A 488 -6.29 17.10 5.71
C ALA A 488 -6.80 16.36 4.48
N ALA A 489 -7.63 15.36 4.69
CA ALA A 489 -8.29 14.61 3.63
C ALA A 489 -9.75 14.32 4.01
N LEU A 490 -10.65 14.41 3.02
CA LEU A 490 -12.05 14.04 3.14
C LEU A 490 -12.47 13.33 1.87
N GLU A 491 -13.07 12.16 1.98
CA GLU A 491 -13.72 11.45 0.88
C GLU A 491 -15.14 11.12 1.26
N LEU A 492 -16.08 11.50 0.41
CA LEU A 492 -17.48 11.15 0.49
C LEU A 492 -17.82 10.24 -0.69
N SER A 493 -18.54 9.15 -0.43
CA SER A 493 -19.06 8.32 -1.50
C SER A 493 -20.47 7.83 -1.20
N TYR A 494 -21.30 7.80 -2.24
CA TYR A 494 -22.67 7.34 -2.19
C TYR A 494 -22.87 6.19 -3.17
N SER A 495 -23.35 5.05 -2.65
CA SER A 495 -23.47 3.79 -3.40
C SER A 495 -24.92 3.29 -3.36
N PRO A 496 -25.81 3.81 -4.22
CA PRO A 496 -27.22 3.42 -4.19
C PRO A 496 -27.50 1.97 -4.67
N ASP A 497 -26.63 1.42 -5.53
CA ASP A 497 -26.73 0.05 -6.04
C ASP A 497 -25.40 -0.31 -6.72
N TRP A 498 -25.41 -0.57 -8.02
CA TRP A 498 -24.25 -0.90 -8.86
C TRP A 498 -23.40 0.32 -9.26
N ILE A 499 -23.81 1.52 -8.90
CA ILE A 499 -23.09 2.78 -9.17
C ILE A 499 -22.63 3.37 -7.84
N ARG A 500 -21.38 3.83 -7.80
CA ARG A 500 -20.82 4.58 -6.69
C ARG A 500 -20.35 5.95 -7.17
N PHE A 501 -20.91 7.01 -6.60
CA PHE A 501 -20.43 8.38 -6.77
C PHE A 501 -19.43 8.70 -5.67
N ARG A 502 -18.34 9.34 -6.04
CA ARG A 502 -17.27 9.69 -5.10
C ARG A 502 -16.81 11.13 -5.33
N SER A 503 -16.54 11.83 -4.24
CA SER A 503 -15.91 13.14 -4.22
C SER A 503 -14.90 13.20 -3.09
N SER A 504 -13.69 13.68 -3.37
CA SER A 504 -12.63 13.76 -2.39
C SER A 504 -11.93 15.11 -2.43
N ILE A 505 -11.46 15.54 -1.26
CA ILE A 505 -10.63 16.74 -1.09
C ILE A 505 -9.38 16.32 -0.32
N PHE A 506 -8.22 16.71 -0.83
CA PHE A 506 -6.94 16.54 -0.15
C PHE A 506 -6.20 17.87 -0.09
N PHE A 507 -5.66 18.15 1.06
CA PHE A 507 -4.82 19.31 1.34
C PHE A 507 -3.56 18.87 2.07
N ALA A 508 -2.40 19.22 1.55
CA ALA A 508 -1.11 19.18 2.24
C ALA A 508 -0.50 20.58 2.16
N SER A 509 -0.15 21.15 3.30
CA SER A 509 0.48 22.48 3.35
C SER A 509 1.80 22.50 2.60
N GLY A 510 2.11 23.62 1.95
CA GLY A 510 3.41 23.92 1.35
C GLY A 510 4.20 24.91 2.18
N ASP A 511 5.50 24.90 2.01
CA ASP A 511 6.38 25.87 2.61
C ASP A 511 6.32 27.20 1.86
N ARG A 512 6.06 28.29 2.60
CA ARG A 512 5.80 29.62 2.02
C ARG A 512 7.00 30.55 2.02
N ASN A 513 8.09 30.14 2.66
CA ASN A 513 9.30 30.94 2.73
C ASN A 513 10.53 30.06 2.96
N VAL A 514 11.14 29.60 1.90
CA VAL A 514 12.33 28.74 1.93
C VAL A 514 13.51 29.35 2.70
N ASN A 515 13.54 30.69 2.87
CA ASN A 515 14.64 31.40 3.49
C ASN A 515 14.49 31.58 5.01
N ASP A 516 13.39 31.13 5.60
CA ASP A 516 13.23 31.15 7.06
C ASP A 516 13.62 29.80 7.69
N ASN A 517 13.56 29.71 9.02
CA ASN A 517 13.89 28.50 9.77
C ASN A 517 12.68 27.57 9.98
N ARG A 518 11.66 27.63 9.13
CA ARG A 518 10.44 26.81 9.25
C ARG A 518 10.27 25.92 8.04
N GLY A 519 9.89 24.67 8.26
CA GLY A 519 9.47 23.74 7.21
C GLY A 519 7.95 23.59 7.27
N GLY A 520 7.25 24.34 6.43
CA GLY A 520 5.78 24.38 6.38
C GLY A 520 5.15 23.36 5.42
N GLY A 521 5.94 22.69 4.62
CA GLY A 521 5.48 21.71 3.62
C GLY A 521 5.26 20.33 4.23
N PHE A 522 4.02 19.85 4.24
CA PHE A 522 3.71 18.52 4.79
C PHE A 522 4.33 17.41 3.96
N ASP A 523 4.96 16.45 4.61
CA ASP A 523 5.48 15.24 4.01
C ASP A 523 5.28 14.05 4.95
N GLY A 524 4.89 12.88 4.42
CA GLY A 524 4.71 11.64 5.20
C GLY A 524 6.04 10.90 5.39
N ILE A 525 6.06 9.89 6.23
CA ILE A 525 7.23 9.05 6.45
C ILE A 525 7.46 8.16 5.22
N ILE A 526 6.55 7.20 5.01
CA ILE A 526 6.49 6.34 3.82
C ILE A 526 5.02 6.19 3.47
N ASP A 527 4.50 7.10 2.67
CA ASP A 527 3.10 7.10 2.27
C ASP A 527 2.83 6.09 1.14
N ASN A 528 1.70 5.39 1.24
CA ASN A 528 1.19 4.46 0.21
C ASN A 528 -0.32 4.62 0.14
N THR A 529 -0.76 5.72 -0.44
CA THR A 529 -2.14 6.18 -0.35
C THR A 529 -3.08 5.47 -1.30
N ASN A 530 -4.25 5.09 -0.77
CA ASN A 530 -5.40 4.66 -1.55
C ASN A 530 -6.53 5.69 -1.43
N PHE A 531 -6.46 6.75 -2.23
CA PHE A 531 -7.32 7.91 -2.14
C PHE A 531 -7.46 8.58 -3.53
N ALA A 532 -8.56 9.25 -3.82
CA ALA A 532 -8.79 10.02 -5.03
C ALA A 532 -8.51 9.25 -6.33
N GLY A 533 -9.02 8.02 -6.45
CA GLY A 533 -8.78 7.11 -7.58
C GLY A 533 -7.65 6.10 -7.37
N GLY A 534 -6.83 6.29 -6.32
CA GLY A 534 -5.80 5.34 -5.94
C GLY A 534 -4.85 5.01 -7.09
N GLU A 535 -4.61 3.71 -7.30
CA GLU A 535 -3.69 3.22 -8.33
C GLU A 535 -4.10 3.55 -9.78
N PHE A 536 -5.35 3.93 -10.04
CA PHE A 536 -5.82 4.31 -11.38
C PHE A 536 -5.52 5.76 -11.73
N SER A 537 -5.35 6.64 -10.75
CA SER A 537 -4.98 8.04 -10.93
C SER A 537 -3.57 8.18 -11.51
N PHE A 538 -3.41 9.04 -12.50
CA PHE A 538 -2.08 9.36 -13.03
C PHE A 538 -1.18 9.94 -11.93
N TRP A 539 -1.68 10.93 -11.20
CA TRP A 539 -0.94 11.63 -10.16
C TRP A 539 -0.51 10.72 -9.01
N VAL A 540 -1.45 9.96 -8.45
CA VAL A 540 -1.18 9.08 -7.31
C VAL A 540 -0.25 7.93 -7.69
N ARG A 541 -0.33 7.44 -8.94
CA ARG A 541 0.49 6.33 -9.42
C ARG A 541 1.87 6.76 -9.91
N GLN A 542 2.01 7.96 -10.52
CA GLN A 542 3.26 8.40 -11.11
C GLN A 542 3.95 9.41 -10.20
N GLN A 543 5.19 9.12 -9.83
CA GLN A 543 6.01 10.13 -9.16
C GLN A 543 6.66 11.03 -10.20
N ILE A 544 6.40 12.34 -10.07
CA ILE A 544 7.01 13.35 -10.93
C ILE A 544 8.06 14.09 -10.12
N LYS A 545 9.28 14.14 -10.64
CA LYS A 545 10.41 14.79 -9.98
C LYS A 545 10.22 16.30 -9.88
N LEU A 546 10.96 16.93 -8.97
CA LEU A 546 10.95 18.35 -8.62
C LEU A 546 9.70 18.84 -7.91
N LEU A 547 8.62 18.09 -7.87
CA LEU A 547 7.39 18.58 -7.26
C LEU A 547 7.36 18.37 -5.74
N GLY A 548 7.96 17.32 -5.20
CA GLY A 548 8.04 17.05 -3.75
C GLY A 548 6.68 17.02 -3.05
N THR A 549 5.60 16.76 -3.80
CA THR A 549 4.23 16.78 -3.29
C THR A 549 3.81 15.42 -2.78
N ASN A 550 2.88 15.41 -1.84
CA ASN A 550 2.30 14.20 -1.26
C ASN A 550 1.30 13.48 -2.17
N LEU A 551 0.69 12.43 -1.63
CA LEU A 551 -0.32 11.59 -2.25
C LEU A 551 0.31 10.63 -3.27
N LYS A 552 1.12 9.72 -2.77
CA LYS A 552 1.80 8.68 -3.57
C LYS A 552 1.27 7.31 -3.18
N ASN A 553 1.37 6.36 -4.08
CA ASN A 553 1.22 4.96 -3.73
C ASN A 553 2.48 4.17 -4.10
N LEU A 554 2.53 2.88 -3.78
CA LEU A 554 3.69 2.03 -4.03
C LEU A 554 4.23 2.14 -5.46
N PHE A 555 3.36 2.30 -6.45
CA PHE A 555 3.75 2.35 -7.87
C PHE A 555 4.46 3.64 -8.27
N SER A 556 4.27 4.73 -7.53
CA SER A 556 4.96 5.99 -7.81
C SER A 556 6.44 6.00 -7.42
N ILE A 557 6.89 5.01 -6.67
CA ILE A 557 8.27 4.92 -6.19
C ILE A 557 9.13 3.92 -6.96
N TYR A 558 8.67 3.39 -8.07
CA TYR A 558 9.43 2.43 -8.85
C TYR A 558 10.74 3.00 -9.43
N PRO A 559 11.74 2.13 -9.60
CA PRO A 559 13.16 2.49 -9.66
C PRO A 559 13.66 3.09 -10.97
N ASP A 560 12.81 3.47 -11.88
CA ASP A 560 13.19 4.24 -13.07
C ASP A 560 13.31 5.74 -12.80
N LEU A 561 12.81 6.19 -11.65
CA LEU A 561 12.92 7.57 -11.23
C LEU A 561 14.16 7.75 -10.36
N ARG A 562 14.91 8.80 -10.65
CA ARG A 562 16.06 9.21 -9.82
C ARG A 562 15.51 9.78 -8.53
N ALA A 563 16.12 9.48 -7.40
CA ALA A 563 15.87 10.06 -6.08
C ALA A 563 14.40 10.41 -5.76
N SER A 564 14.10 10.90 -4.58
CA SER A 564 12.77 11.29 -4.11
C SER A 564 11.80 10.13 -3.87
N ASN A 565 12.27 8.89 -3.74
CA ASN A 565 11.45 7.87 -3.13
C ASN A 565 11.77 7.73 -1.65
N LYS A 566 10.75 7.66 -0.83
CA LYS A 566 10.87 7.64 0.64
C LYS A 566 11.57 6.38 1.19
N PHE A 567 11.63 5.31 0.44
CA PHE A 567 12.37 4.12 0.86
C PHE A 567 13.88 4.31 0.85
N GLN A 568 14.37 5.27 0.09
CA GLN A 568 15.80 5.51 -0.05
C GLN A 568 16.21 6.91 0.40
N SER A 569 15.36 7.93 0.19
CA SER A 569 15.59 9.32 0.61
C SER A 569 14.95 9.61 1.98
N GLN A 570 14.88 10.87 2.35
CA GLN A 570 14.34 11.37 3.61
C GLN A 570 13.07 12.20 3.38
N ALA A 571 12.31 12.44 4.44
CA ALA A 571 11.19 13.38 4.40
C ALA A 571 11.72 14.81 4.19
N ASN A 572 11.03 15.58 3.35
CA ASN A 572 11.39 16.97 3.08
C ASN A 572 10.20 17.91 3.36
N PHE A 573 10.35 18.77 4.34
CA PHE A 573 9.32 19.72 4.77
C PHE A 573 9.42 21.10 4.11
N VAL A 574 10.37 21.28 3.20
CA VAL A 574 10.46 22.43 2.31
C VAL A 574 10.00 21.99 0.92
N ASN A 575 8.69 21.89 0.75
CA ASN A 575 8.04 21.40 -0.47
C ASN A 575 6.82 22.27 -0.83
N PRO A 576 6.31 22.20 -2.07
CA PRO A 576 5.22 23.08 -2.51
C PRO A 576 3.84 22.71 -1.94
N GLY A 577 3.67 21.58 -1.26
CA GLY A 577 2.37 21.08 -0.84
C GLY A 577 1.45 20.72 -2.02
N LEU A 578 0.24 20.26 -1.69
CA LEU A 578 -0.73 19.81 -2.70
C LEU A 578 -2.17 20.13 -2.27
N GLN A 579 -2.95 20.65 -3.20
CA GLN A 579 -4.41 20.73 -3.13
C GLN A 579 -4.98 19.88 -4.24
N LEU A 580 -5.85 18.93 -3.91
CA LEU A 580 -6.50 18.05 -4.87
C LEU A 580 -8.01 18.02 -4.61
N TYR A 581 -8.76 18.17 -5.68
CA TYR A 581 -10.22 18.05 -5.69
C TYR A 581 -10.60 16.94 -6.67
N ASN A 582 -11.29 15.91 -6.16
CA ASN A 582 -11.64 14.72 -6.91
C ASN A 582 -13.14 14.58 -7.14
N VAL A 583 -13.49 14.10 -8.32
CA VAL A 583 -14.80 13.55 -8.64
C VAL A 583 -14.60 12.22 -9.37
N GLY A 584 -15.30 11.18 -8.95
CA GLY A 584 -15.23 9.86 -9.54
C GLY A 584 -16.58 9.14 -9.55
N VAL A 585 -16.74 8.25 -10.51
CA VAL A 585 -17.89 7.35 -10.59
C VAL A 585 -17.37 5.95 -10.85
N ASP A 586 -17.78 5.01 -10.02
CA ASP A 586 -17.42 3.60 -10.15
C ASP A 586 -18.68 2.81 -10.52
N PHE A 587 -18.53 1.79 -11.37
CA PHE A 587 -19.62 0.95 -11.86
C PHE A 587 -19.31 -0.52 -11.61
N GLU A 588 -20.15 -1.21 -10.87
CA GLU A 588 -20.12 -2.66 -10.72
C GLU A 588 -20.84 -3.28 -11.94
N LEU A 589 -20.13 -3.38 -13.08
CA LEU A 589 -20.69 -3.85 -14.35
C LEU A 589 -21.21 -5.27 -14.27
N THR A 590 -20.52 -6.11 -13.50
CA THR A 590 -20.90 -7.48 -13.19
C THR A 590 -20.40 -7.81 -11.78
N GLN A 591 -20.81 -8.92 -11.21
CA GLN A 591 -20.26 -9.43 -9.94
C GLN A 591 -18.74 -9.67 -9.97
N ARG A 592 -18.14 -9.72 -11.16
CA ARG A 592 -16.71 -9.99 -11.37
C ARG A 592 -15.92 -8.80 -11.82
N THR A 593 -16.57 -7.77 -12.33
CA THR A 593 -15.90 -6.67 -13.03
C THR A 593 -16.43 -5.31 -12.58
N ARG A 594 -15.51 -4.50 -12.12
CA ARG A 594 -15.73 -3.12 -11.72
C ARG A 594 -14.99 -2.17 -12.65
N LEU A 595 -15.64 -1.10 -13.05
CA LEU A 595 -15.08 0.02 -13.80
C LEU A 595 -14.93 1.21 -12.85
N VAL A 596 -13.78 1.85 -12.85
CA VAL A 596 -13.46 3.03 -12.01
C VAL A 596 -13.14 4.20 -12.92
N THR A 597 -13.86 5.31 -12.74
CA THR A 597 -13.54 6.56 -13.42
C THR A 597 -13.11 7.62 -12.41
N ASN A 598 -12.21 8.51 -12.81
CA ASN A 598 -11.66 9.47 -11.88
C ASN A 598 -11.21 10.75 -12.60
N CYS A 599 -11.48 11.90 -11.97
CA CYS A 599 -11.04 13.22 -12.39
C CYS A 599 -10.51 13.98 -11.18
N ASN A 600 -9.21 14.33 -11.18
CA ASN A 600 -8.55 15.10 -10.15
C ASN A 600 -8.14 16.47 -10.69
N PHE A 601 -8.50 17.53 -10.01
CA PHE A 601 -7.97 18.87 -10.22
C PHE A 601 -6.85 19.13 -9.22
N LEU A 602 -5.66 19.46 -9.72
CA LEU A 602 -4.41 19.47 -8.95
C LEU A 602 -3.79 20.86 -8.92
N PHE A 603 -3.42 21.33 -7.74
CA PHE A 603 -2.78 22.61 -7.52
C PHE A 603 -1.68 22.51 -6.46
N PHE A 604 -0.61 23.28 -6.63
CA PHE A 604 0.33 23.55 -5.55
C PHE A 604 -0.32 24.40 -4.46
N ASP A 605 -0.04 24.12 -3.18
CA ASP A 605 -0.42 25.06 -2.12
C ASP A 605 0.41 26.33 -2.19
N THR A 606 1.72 26.18 -2.44
CA THR A 606 2.66 27.28 -2.70
C THR A 606 3.64 26.89 -3.81
N THR A 607 4.26 27.86 -4.45
CA THR A 607 5.28 27.64 -5.49
C THR A 607 6.68 28.08 -5.08
N GLU A 608 6.83 28.70 -3.92
CA GLU A 608 8.09 29.25 -3.43
C GLU A 608 9.25 28.22 -3.46
N PRO A 609 9.10 26.97 -2.94
CA PRO A 609 10.17 25.98 -3.01
C PRO A 609 10.59 25.62 -4.42
N LEU A 610 9.65 25.62 -5.37
CA LEU A 610 9.92 25.37 -6.78
C LEU A 610 10.64 26.53 -7.43
N GLU A 611 10.21 27.76 -7.15
CA GLU A 611 10.81 29.00 -7.67
C GLU A 611 12.28 29.12 -7.25
N VAL A 612 12.58 28.81 -5.99
CA VAL A 612 13.95 28.78 -5.47
C VAL A 612 14.77 27.68 -6.15
N PHE A 613 14.19 26.47 -6.28
CA PHE A 613 14.92 25.32 -6.81
C PHE A 613 15.27 25.45 -8.31
N VAL A 614 14.33 25.96 -9.12
CA VAL A 614 14.56 26.14 -10.58
C VAL A 614 15.04 27.53 -10.96
N PHE A 615 15.27 28.42 -9.98
CA PHE A 615 15.67 29.82 -10.19
C PHE A 615 14.72 30.60 -11.12
N GLN A 616 13.41 30.35 -11.00
CA GLN A 616 12.37 30.96 -11.82
C GLN A 616 11.27 31.57 -10.92
N ASN A 617 10.91 32.82 -11.14
CA ASN A 617 9.87 33.49 -10.36
C ASN A 617 8.47 33.34 -11.01
N ASN A 618 7.43 33.50 -10.20
CA ASN A 618 6.02 33.54 -10.63
C ASN A 618 5.55 32.25 -11.30
N ILE A 619 5.87 31.09 -10.76
CA ILE A 619 5.35 29.80 -11.20
C ILE A 619 3.85 29.74 -10.85
N PRO A 620 2.94 29.51 -11.83
CA PRO A 620 1.52 29.34 -11.54
C PRO A 620 1.23 28.12 -10.67
N LYS A 621 0.17 28.18 -9.87
CA LYS A 621 -0.19 27.06 -8.96
C LYS A 621 -0.82 25.86 -9.66
N SER A 622 -1.36 25.99 -10.88
CA SER A 622 -2.07 24.90 -11.56
C SER A 622 -1.13 23.80 -12.01
N ILE A 623 -1.22 22.61 -11.41
CA ILE A 623 -0.51 21.40 -11.87
C ILE A 623 -1.22 20.83 -13.10
N GLY A 624 -2.55 20.72 -13.07
CA GLY A 624 -3.35 20.22 -14.17
C GLY A 624 -4.55 19.40 -13.74
N THR A 625 -5.12 18.67 -14.70
CA THR A 625 -6.25 17.76 -14.48
C THR A 625 -5.85 16.35 -14.83
N ASP A 626 -5.96 15.44 -13.86
CA ASP A 626 -5.73 14.00 -14.02
C ASP A 626 -7.06 13.31 -14.33
N LEU A 627 -7.11 12.64 -15.46
CA LEU A 627 -8.24 11.83 -15.89
C LEU A 627 -7.83 10.36 -15.94
N SER A 628 -8.63 9.50 -15.36
CA SER A 628 -8.33 8.07 -15.37
C SER A 628 -9.56 7.17 -15.55
N LEU A 629 -9.32 6.03 -16.19
CA LEU A 629 -10.26 4.95 -16.39
C LEU A 629 -9.58 3.63 -16.03
N GLY A 630 -10.14 2.91 -15.05
CA GLY A 630 -9.61 1.64 -14.58
C GLY A 630 -10.64 0.53 -14.59
N VAL A 631 -10.15 -0.69 -14.71
CA VAL A 631 -10.94 -1.92 -14.62
C VAL A 631 -10.29 -2.83 -13.60
N GLU A 632 -11.09 -3.35 -12.66
CA GLU A 632 -10.73 -4.46 -11.80
C GLU A 632 -11.63 -5.64 -12.12
N SER A 633 -11.05 -6.83 -12.34
CA SER A 633 -11.79 -8.05 -12.62
C SER A 633 -11.31 -9.19 -11.74
N ARG A 634 -12.26 -9.96 -11.21
CA ARG A 634 -12.08 -11.21 -10.46
C ARG A 634 -12.77 -12.35 -11.18
N PRO A 635 -12.14 -12.94 -12.22
CA PRO A 635 -12.78 -13.92 -13.09
C PRO A 635 -13.36 -15.13 -12.36
N LEU A 636 -12.75 -15.51 -11.24
CA LEU A 636 -13.15 -16.66 -10.41
C LEU A 636 -14.08 -16.27 -9.24
N LEU A 637 -14.55 -15.03 -9.15
CA LEU A 637 -15.32 -14.49 -8.03
C LEU A 637 -14.60 -14.55 -6.67
N ASN A 638 -13.28 -14.67 -6.67
CA ASN A 638 -12.43 -14.70 -5.50
C ASN A 638 -11.13 -13.94 -5.78
N ASN A 639 -10.24 -13.93 -4.81
CA ASN A 639 -8.94 -13.24 -4.91
C ASN A 639 -7.81 -14.12 -5.47
N ASN A 640 -8.09 -15.36 -5.89
CA ASN A 640 -7.05 -16.22 -6.47
C ASN A 640 -6.62 -15.76 -7.88
N CYS A 641 -7.46 -15.02 -8.58
CA CYS A 641 -7.09 -14.37 -9.82
C CYS A 641 -7.69 -12.96 -9.84
N VAL A 642 -6.85 -11.96 -9.79
CA VAL A 642 -7.24 -10.55 -9.85
C VAL A 642 -6.50 -9.87 -10.99
N LEU A 643 -7.25 -9.30 -11.91
CA LEU A 643 -6.73 -8.50 -13.01
C LEU A 643 -7.15 -7.05 -12.79
N ARG A 644 -6.17 -6.16 -12.71
CA ARG A 644 -6.36 -4.72 -12.71
C ARG A 644 -5.69 -4.10 -13.92
N GLY A 645 -6.30 -3.11 -14.49
CA GLY A 645 -5.70 -2.38 -15.59
C GLY A 645 -6.35 -1.02 -15.76
N GLY A 646 -5.62 -0.08 -16.30
CA GLY A 646 -6.13 1.26 -16.47
C GLY A 646 -5.31 2.09 -17.43
N ILE A 647 -5.95 3.16 -17.89
CA ILE A 647 -5.33 4.23 -18.64
C ILE A 647 -5.58 5.54 -17.90
N SER A 648 -4.60 6.40 -17.89
CA SER A 648 -4.70 7.70 -17.24
C SER A 648 -3.89 8.75 -17.98
N GLY A 649 -4.26 10.02 -17.79
CA GLY A 649 -3.57 11.14 -18.40
C GLY A 649 -3.61 12.38 -17.55
N LEU A 650 -2.53 13.14 -17.56
CA LEU A 650 -2.42 14.46 -16.97
C LEU A 650 -2.54 15.50 -18.08
N LEU A 651 -3.65 16.23 -18.07
CA LEU A 651 -3.80 17.46 -18.86
C LEU A 651 -3.04 18.56 -18.12
N VAL A 652 -1.87 18.91 -18.64
CA VAL A 652 -0.90 19.74 -17.94
C VAL A 652 -1.38 21.18 -17.76
N GLY A 653 -1.28 21.68 -16.53
CA GLY A 653 -1.57 23.06 -16.18
C GLY A 653 -0.37 23.98 -16.39
N ASP A 654 -0.60 25.28 -16.20
CA ASP A 654 0.41 26.30 -16.50
C ASP A 654 1.61 26.24 -15.54
N GLY A 655 1.39 25.86 -14.27
CA GLY A 655 2.50 25.64 -13.32
C GLY A 655 3.37 24.46 -13.71
N PHE A 656 2.76 23.39 -14.18
CA PHE A 656 3.49 22.23 -14.67
C PHE A 656 4.26 22.56 -15.96
N LYS A 657 3.66 23.32 -16.89
CA LYS A 657 4.34 23.82 -18.11
C LYS A 657 5.52 24.72 -17.78
N ALA A 658 5.40 25.57 -16.75
CA ALA A 658 6.50 26.44 -16.32
C ALA A 658 7.71 25.65 -15.84
N LEU A 659 7.50 24.46 -15.26
CA LEU A 659 8.57 23.59 -14.74
C LEU A 659 9.17 22.67 -15.80
N TYR A 660 8.34 22.09 -16.67
CA TYR A 660 8.72 21.01 -17.57
C TYR A 660 8.54 21.38 -19.07
N GLY A 661 8.05 22.58 -19.36
CA GLY A 661 7.86 23.04 -20.73
C GLY A 661 9.20 23.27 -21.45
N ARG A 662 9.13 23.24 -22.77
CA ARG A 662 10.21 23.65 -23.66
C ARG A 662 10.45 25.16 -23.55
N PHE A 663 11.54 25.65 -24.14
CA PHE A 663 11.84 27.09 -24.17
C PHE A 663 10.72 27.93 -24.82
N ASP A 664 9.92 27.34 -25.70
CA ASP A 664 8.73 27.98 -26.28
C ASP A 664 7.48 27.92 -25.37
N GLY A 665 7.60 27.33 -24.16
CA GLY A 665 6.51 27.17 -23.20
C GLY A 665 5.51 26.06 -23.55
N THR A 666 5.79 25.24 -24.57
CA THR A 666 4.92 24.11 -24.93
C THR A 666 5.27 22.87 -24.14
N LEU A 667 4.27 22.11 -23.75
CA LEU A 667 4.41 20.78 -23.17
C LEU A 667 3.16 19.95 -23.56
N ALA A 668 3.40 18.77 -24.08
CA ALA A 668 2.31 17.83 -24.37
C ALA A 668 1.72 17.24 -23.09
N ASN A 669 0.43 16.89 -23.13
CA ASN A 669 -0.21 16.12 -22.07
C ASN A 669 0.48 14.79 -21.89
N LEU A 670 0.51 14.29 -20.66
CA LEU A 670 1.17 13.04 -20.28
C LEU A 670 0.16 11.93 -20.16
N PHE A 671 0.54 10.71 -20.55
CA PHE A 671 -0.32 9.55 -20.52
C PHE A 671 0.40 8.36 -19.88
N ALA A 672 -0.38 7.47 -19.27
CA ALA A 672 0.07 6.21 -18.75
C ALA A 672 -0.97 5.12 -18.96
N GLY A 673 -0.51 3.88 -19.06
CA GLY A 673 -1.37 2.70 -19.05
C GLY A 673 -0.68 1.58 -18.30
N PHE A 674 -1.44 0.75 -17.59
CA PHE A 674 -0.90 -0.38 -16.87
C PHE A 674 -1.82 -1.59 -16.88
N MET A 675 -1.22 -2.74 -16.62
CA MET A 675 -1.88 -4.00 -16.35
C MET A 675 -1.16 -4.66 -15.17
N ASP A 676 -1.93 -5.13 -14.20
CA ASP A 676 -1.47 -5.84 -13.00
C ASP A 676 -2.29 -7.12 -12.88
N LEU A 677 -1.63 -8.26 -13.02
CA LEU A 677 -2.23 -9.59 -12.88
C LEU A 677 -1.65 -10.26 -11.63
N GLU A 678 -2.51 -10.59 -10.69
CA GLU A 678 -2.17 -11.36 -9.51
C GLU A 678 -2.87 -12.71 -9.55
N VAL A 679 -2.09 -13.77 -9.42
CA VAL A 679 -2.56 -15.15 -9.34
C VAL A 679 -2.02 -15.76 -8.06
N SER A 680 -2.91 -16.27 -7.22
CA SER A 680 -2.55 -16.84 -5.91
C SER A 680 -3.14 -18.24 -5.74
N PHE A 681 -2.31 -19.12 -5.10
CA PHE A 681 -2.70 -20.44 -4.63
C PHE A 681 -2.84 -20.44 -3.12
#